data_20c2c7dd1f3daa35cfa066159e8521cb
#
_entry.id   20c2c7dd1f3daa35cfa066159e8521cb
#
_cell.length_a   1.000
_cell.length_b   1.000
_cell.length_c   1.000
_cell.angle_alpha   90.00
_cell.angle_beta   90.00
_cell.angle_gamma   90.00
#
_symmetry.space_group_name_H-M   'P 1'
#
loop_
_entity.id
_entity.type
_entity.pdbx_description
1 polymer ?
#
loop_
_entity_poly.entity_id
_entity_poly.type
_entity_poly.pdbx_seq_one_letter_code
_entity_poly.pdbx_strand_id
1 'polypeptide(L)'
;MTSRLRILLLLCIATACSRPRAVAPAPAPQGAVPPDTREASLFAAAVKHGTRTTTGVPGPNYWQQTAHYRIQATLDPQAQTLSGTETVMYVNRSPDTLTSLAIDLYQNINAAGAPRDQPVPTTSGLQLARVAAQGVTLQPQTTDSAVGYRVVNTIGRIQLPRQMLPGDSAELAFTWSFRIPPKSNPRMGTDGGVFVLGYWYPQVAVYDDVAGWDTDPYVSRGEFYMDYGDYDVRITAPDDQLIAATGTLDNPEEVLTEQTRSRLAEAKRSGQLTSVVTKGDRGAGRATRSGTGGKLTWHFHATNVRDFAWAASKDYLWDATGARVGNRDGRGTVDSTMIYSFYRPSELAWTKSSVYLKQSIEFLSNLLWPYPYPHMTAVEGFVSGGMEFPMLTHIGGVQNGNELYLVTVHETSHMWFPMLVGSDETRFAWMDEGLASYNEALGVREFLGFDEQRAQQRQYLLDHERGVDEPLMVHADAYPNDDAYQEASYVKPVVVMRALRGVLGDSVFLRAYREYGRRWTNKHPRPEDFFNTFNDVSGQDLSWFWKAWFFGTGTLDQAVEEMKVVGDSSRIVIANLGENPMPVLLAVTRADHSVQHLTIPVDAWLHGAKRDTVMVRNVPAVTRVEIDPDGWFPDVNPMNNSKGSGTPKLPERIQRRPGRPPRP
;
A
#
# COMPACT_ATOMS: atom_id res chain seq x y z
N MET A 1 9.77 65.87 -53.79
CA MET A 1 11.19 65.89 -54.16
C MET A 1 11.95 65.14 -53.13
N THR A 2 12.08 63.85 -53.23
CA THR A 2 13.06 63.06 -52.47
C THR A 2 13.13 61.65 -53.06
N SER A 3 14.30 61.30 -53.44
CA SER A 3 14.73 60.10 -54.14
C SER A 3 14.68 58.87 -53.20
N ARG A 4 14.13 57.77 -53.64
CA ARG A 4 14.16 56.46 -52.97
C ARG A 4 15.37 55.66 -53.50
N LEU A 5 16.30 55.35 -52.61
CA LEU A 5 17.41 54.42 -52.87
C LEU A 5 17.00 53.04 -52.38
N ARG A 6 16.87 52.07 -53.27
CA ARG A 6 16.67 50.65 -52.97
C ARG A 6 18.06 49.98 -52.85
N ILE A 7 18.35 49.43 -51.69
CA ILE A 7 19.52 48.56 -51.48
C ILE A 7 19.02 47.10 -51.57
N LEU A 8 19.54 46.37 -52.54
CA LEU A 8 19.38 44.93 -52.69
C LEU A 8 20.37 44.23 -51.76
N LEU A 9 19.84 43.46 -50.77
CA LEU A 9 20.67 42.59 -49.93
C LEU A 9 20.66 41.20 -50.58
N LEU A 10 21.78 40.73 -51.07
CA LEU A 10 22.00 39.32 -51.44
C LEU A 10 22.11 38.47 -50.18
N LEU A 11 21.22 37.55 -49.99
CA LEU A 11 21.31 36.50 -48.94
C LEU A 11 22.15 35.35 -49.50
N CYS A 12 23.36 35.18 -49.04
CA CYS A 12 24.13 33.93 -49.20
C CYS A 12 23.61 32.90 -48.25
N ILE A 13 22.91 31.88 -48.73
CA ILE A 13 22.51 30.70 -47.95
C ILE A 13 23.76 29.80 -47.84
N ALA A 14 24.41 29.83 -46.69
CA ALA A 14 25.44 28.85 -46.33
C ALA A 14 24.71 27.62 -45.73
N THR A 15 24.63 26.54 -46.49
CA THR A 15 24.23 25.21 -46.00
C THR A 15 25.30 24.68 -45.06
N ALA A 16 25.12 24.90 -43.77
CA ALA A 16 25.91 24.23 -42.74
C ALA A 16 25.42 22.80 -42.57
N CYS A 17 26.18 21.83 -43.06
CA CYS A 17 26.02 20.42 -42.68
C CYS A 17 26.28 20.29 -41.18
N SER A 18 25.21 20.25 -40.37
CA SER A 18 25.31 19.90 -38.97
C SER A 18 25.61 18.40 -38.87
N ARG A 19 26.84 18.05 -38.46
CA ARG A 19 27.16 16.70 -37.97
C ARG A 19 26.26 16.40 -36.77
N PRO A 20 25.66 15.20 -36.64
CA PRO A 20 24.93 14.83 -35.44
C PRO A 20 25.91 14.93 -34.26
N ARG A 21 25.53 15.72 -33.26
CA ARG A 21 26.23 15.83 -32.00
C ARG A 21 26.11 14.46 -31.34
N ALA A 22 27.24 13.78 -31.10
CA ALA A 22 27.25 12.57 -30.30
C ALA A 22 26.65 12.95 -28.94
N VAL A 23 25.51 12.31 -28.61
CA VAL A 23 24.95 12.36 -27.27
C VAL A 23 25.97 11.70 -26.37
N ALA A 24 26.49 12.43 -25.39
CA ALA A 24 27.32 11.83 -24.37
C ALA A 24 26.55 10.67 -23.73
N PRO A 25 27.18 9.51 -23.49
CA PRO A 25 26.54 8.45 -22.78
C PRO A 25 26.03 9.00 -21.44
N ALA A 26 24.81 8.66 -21.07
CA ALA A 26 24.27 8.98 -19.76
C ALA A 26 25.30 8.57 -18.69
N PRO A 27 25.47 9.33 -17.61
CA PRO A 27 26.32 8.90 -16.52
C PRO A 27 25.85 7.51 -16.07
N ALA A 28 26.81 6.59 -15.91
CA ALA A 28 26.52 5.27 -15.38
C ALA A 28 25.70 5.42 -14.09
N PRO A 29 24.66 4.59 -13.87
CA PRO A 29 23.89 4.65 -12.64
C PRO A 29 24.85 4.64 -11.46
N GLN A 30 24.69 5.59 -10.55
CA GLN A 30 25.46 5.59 -9.31
C GLN A 30 25.19 4.24 -8.67
N GLY A 31 26.27 3.51 -8.35
CA GLY A 31 26.21 2.13 -7.93
C GLY A 31 25.16 1.92 -6.82
N ALA A 32 24.47 0.79 -6.85
CA ALA A 32 23.43 0.41 -5.90
C ALA A 32 23.80 0.88 -4.49
N VAL A 33 22.91 1.64 -3.86
CA VAL A 33 23.06 2.02 -2.46
C VAL A 33 23.31 0.71 -1.69
N PRO A 34 24.39 0.60 -0.90
CA PRO A 34 24.61 -0.61 -0.11
C PRO A 34 23.36 -0.85 0.74
N PRO A 35 22.90 -2.11 0.89
CA PRO A 35 21.80 -2.41 1.78
C PRO A 35 22.08 -1.72 3.11
N ASP A 36 21.07 -1.08 3.71
CA ASP A 36 21.27 -0.33 4.96
C ASP A 36 21.82 -1.33 6.00
N THR A 37 23.13 -1.24 6.21
CA THR A 37 23.85 -2.12 7.13
C THR A 37 23.33 -1.96 8.55
N ARG A 38 22.69 -0.83 8.86
CA ARG A 38 22.04 -0.55 10.14
C ARG A 38 20.79 -1.43 10.31
N GLU A 39 19.87 -1.44 9.34
CA GLU A 39 18.64 -2.26 9.42
C GLU A 39 18.99 -3.75 9.57
N ALA A 40 19.90 -4.27 8.75
CA ALA A 40 20.36 -5.65 8.86
C ALA A 40 20.98 -5.95 10.24
N SER A 41 21.72 -4.99 10.81
CA SER A 41 22.33 -5.14 12.14
C SER A 41 21.28 -5.11 13.26
N LEU A 42 20.26 -4.27 13.15
CA LEU A 42 19.14 -4.19 14.10
C LEU A 42 18.32 -5.48 14.08
N PHE A 43 17.98 -5.99 12.89
CA PHE A 43 17.27 -7.26 12.76
C PHE A 43 18.09 -8.44 13.33
N ALA A 44 19.41 -8.49 13.06
CA ALA A 44 20.28 -9.53 13.63
C ALA A 44 20.34 -9.44 15.17
N ALA A 45 20.31 -8.24 15.75
CA ALA A 45 20.21 -8.05 17.19
C ALA A 45 18.88 -8.56 17.74
N ALA A 46 17.76 -8.28 17.08
CA ALA A 46 16.43 -8.78 17.44
C ALA A 46 16.37 -10.32 17.39
N VAL A 47 16.98 -10.95 16.39
CA VAL A 47 17.13 -12.42 16.34
C VAL A 47 17.93 -12.94 17.55
N LYS A 48 19.03 -12.27 17.89
CA LYS A 48 19.83 -12.64 19.07
C LYS A 48 19.08 -12.48 20.40
N HIS A 49 18.21 -11.47 20.51
CA HIS A 49 17.34 -11.24 21.66
C HIS A 49 16.14 -12.20 21.69
N GLY A 50 15.91 -12.95 20.61
CA GLY A 50 14.81 -13.90 20.49
C GLY A 50 13.45 -13.26 20.24
N THR A 51 13.39 -12.01 19.82
CA THR A 51 12.15 -11.36 19.39
C THR A 51 11.83 -11.69 17.93
N ARG A 52 12.85 -11.98 17.13
CA ARG A 52 12.74 -12.41 15.72
C ARG A 52 13.41 -13.79 15.54
N THR A 53 13.15 -14.42 14.38
CA THR A 53 13.76 -15.69 14.00
C THR A 53 14.25 -15.68 12.55
N THR A 54 15.16 -16.59 12.21
CA THR A 54 15.63 -16.81 10.83
C THR A 54 14.65 -17.61 9.97
N THR A 55 13.52 -18.03 10.54
CA THR A 55 12.45 -18.72 9.80
C THR A 55 11.27 -17.78 9.48
N GLY A 56 11.32 -16.51 9.91
CA GLY A 56 10.23 -15.54 9.73
C GLY A 56 9.03 -15.74 10.67
N VAL A 57 9.14 -16.64 11.66
CA VAL A 57 8.17 -16.75 12.75
C VAL A 57 8.53 -15.70 13.81
N PRO A 58 7.55 -14.97 14.39
CA PRO A 58 7.83 -14.14 15.56
C PRO A 58 8.54 -14.94 16.65
N GLY A 59 9.60 -14.39 17.23
CA GLY A 59 10.38 -15.07 18.25
C GLY A 59 9.60 -15.24 19.55
N PRO A 60 10.04 -16.14 20.45
CA PRO A 60 9.35 -16.39 21.72
C PRO A 60 9.34 -15.17 22.66
N ASN A 61 10.25 -14.23 22.45
CA ASN A 61 10.35 -12.99 23.21
C ASN A 61 9.72 -11.79 22.47
N TYR A 62 8.98 -12.01 21.35
CA TYR A 62 8.31 -10.93 20.63
C TYR A 62 7.31 -10.22 21.53
N TRP A 63 7.32 -8.91 21.50
CA TRP A 63 6.41 -8.05 22.23
C TRP A 63 5.90 -6.92 21.32
N GLN A 64 4.82 -6.34 21.71
CA GLN A 64 4.18 -5.21 21.03
C GLN A 64 3.43 -4.39 22.06
N GLN A 65 3.45 -3.09 21.92
CA GLN A 65 2.79 -2.16 22.82
C GLN A 65 1.27 -2.27 22.71
N THR A 66 0.55 -1.69 23.66
CA THR A 66 -0.92 -1.64 23.64
C THR A 66 -1.37 -0.24 24.00
N ALA A 67 -2.28 0.32 23.21
CA ALA A 67 -2.89 1.62 23.45
C ALA A 67 -4.41 1.54 23.40
N HIS A 68 -5.09 2.25 24.33
CA HIS A 68 -6.54 2.39 24.36
C HIS A 68 -6.89 3.88 24.29
N TYR A 69 -7.54 4.27 23.20
CA TYR A 69 -7.90 5.66 22.91
C TYR A 69 -9.35 5.92 23.25
N ARG A 70 -9.62 7.02 23.98
CA ARG A 70 -10.95 7.59 24.17
C ARG A 70 -10.94 8.99 23.65
N ILE A 71 -11.67 9.24 22.56
CA ILE A 71 -11.64 10.51 21.84
C ILE A 71 -13.05 11.10 21.79
N GLN A 72 -13.16 12.40 22.11
CA GLN A 72 -14.37 13.18 21.90
C GLN A 72 -14.04 14.34 20.97
N ALA A 73 -14.66 14.37 19.80
CA ALA A 73 -14.40 15.38 18.78
C ALA A 73 -15.67 16.13 18.40
N THR A 74 -15.52 17.39 18.04
CA THR A 74 -16.59 18.25 17.54
C THR A 74 -16.20 18.87 16.21
N LEU A 75 -17.01 18.59 15.18
CA LEU A 75 -16.89 19.17 13.85
C LEU A 75 -17.70 20.47 13.76
N ASP A 76 -17.06 21.54 13.35
CA ASP A 76 -17.71 22.76 12.86
C ASP A 76 -17.52 22.88 11.35
N PRO A 77 -18.53 22.50 10.53
CA PRO A 77 -18.40 22.57 9.08
C PRO A 77 -18.32 23.99 8.53
N GLN A 78 -18.86 25.00 9.24
CA GLN A 78 -18.83 26.40 8.80
C GLN A 78 -17.45 27.02 9.01
N ALA A 79 -16.86 26.78 10.17
CA ALA A 79 -15.50 27.21 10.46
C ALA A 79 -14.44 26.31 9.83
N GLN A 80 -14.84 25.13 9.32
CA GLN A 80 -13.94 24.06 8.85
C GLN A 80 -12.90 23.71 9.93
N THR A 81 -13.36 23.49 11.16
CA THR A 81 -12.49 23.16 12.29
C THR A 81 -12.92 21.85 12.95
N LEU A 82 -11.93 21.16 13.47
CA LEU A 82 -12.11 20.03 14.37
C LEU A 82 -11.44 20.36 15.70
N SER A 83 -12.15 20.09 16.79
CA SER A 83 -11.61 20.22 18.15
C SER A 83 -11.95 18.97 18.95
N GLY A 84 -11.08 18.61 19.88
CA GLY A 84 -11.32 17.40 20.67
C GLY A 84 -10.55 17.35 21.98
N THR A 85 -10.98 16.39 22.77
CA THR A 85 -10.26 15.89 23.94
C THR A 85 -10.00 14.41 23.76
N GLU A 86 -8.88 13.96 24.26
CA GLU A 86 -8.42 12.59 24.11
C GLU A 86 -7.75 12.13 25.40
N THR A 87 -7.99 10.87 25.74
CA THR A 87 -7.20 10.14 26.74
C THR A 87 -6.69 8.86 26.13
N VAL A 88 -5.40 8.57 26.32
CA VAL A 88 -4.73 7.36 25.86
C VAL A 88 -4.20 6.62 27.07
N MET A 89 -4.61 5.37 27.26
CA MET A 89 -3.97 4.45 28.20
C MET A 89 -2.93 3.64 27.44
N TYR A 90 -1.67 3.96 27.63
CA TYR A 90 -0.54 3.27 27.02
C TYR A 90 0.09 2.27 27.99
N VAL A 91 0.35 1.05 27.51
CA VAL A 91 0.92 -0.05 28.32
C VAL A 91 2.28 -0.44 27.76
N ASN A 92 3.32 -0.34 28.59
CA ASN A 92 4.67 -0.77 28.24
C ASN A 92 4.77 -2.29 28.29
N ARG A 93 4.74 -2.94 27.14
CA ARG A 93 4.93 -4.40 26.98
C ARG A 93 6.38 -4.78 26.67
N SER A 94 7.25 -3.79 26.46
CA SER A 94 8.67 -4.03 26.20
C SER A 94 9.41 -4.46 27.47
N PRO A 95 10.60 -5.06 27.33
CA PRO A 95 11.48 -5.32 28.46
C PRO A 95 12.18 -4.04 28.98
N ASP A 96 11.98 -2.90 28.32
CA ASP A 96 12.70 -1.66 28.59
C ASP A 96 11.97 -0.77 29.58
N THR A 97 12.73 0.06 30.29
CA THR A 97 12.19 1.16 31.10
C THR A 97 12.03 2.41 30.24
N LEU A 98 10.80 2.86 30.04
CA LEU A 98 10.51 4.05 29.24
C LEU A 98 10.49 5.31 30.11
N THR A 99 11.33 6.29 29.77
CA THR A 99 11.37 7.60 30.42
C THR A 99 10.65 8.68 29.60
N SER A 100 10.43 8.41 28.32
CA SER A 100 9.69 9.31 27.41
C SER A 100 8.85 8.50 26.43
N LEU A 101 7.82 9.15 25.87
CA LEU A 101 6.99 8.60 24.78
C LEU A 101 7.10 9.53 23.56
N ALA A 102 7.11 8.93 22.36
CA ALA A 102 6.98 9.65 21.11
C ALA A 102 5.50 9.70 20.68
N ILE A 103 5.09 10.81 20.07
CA ILE A 103 3.71 11.08 19.64
C ILE A 103 3.74 11.60 18.21
N ASP A 104 2.91 11.03 17.36
CA ASP A 104 2.69 11.50 16.00
C ASP A 104 1.62 12.58 15.98
N LEU A 105 1.94 13.68 15.31
CA LEU A 105 1.10 14.86 15.11
C LEU A 105 1.03 15.16 13.61
N TYR A 106 0.49 14.22 12.83
CA TYR A 106 0.51 14.25 11.36
C TYR A 106 -0.07 15.53 10.77
N GLN A 107 -1.04 16.18 11.45
CA GLN A 107 -1.65 17.44 11.02
C GLN A 107 -0.63 18.59 10.93
N ASN A 108 0.50 18.48 11.61
CA ASN A 108 1.56 19.48 11.56
C ASN A 108 2.27 19.56 10.21
N ILE A 109 2.06 18.58 9.32
CA ILE A 109 2.48 18.71 7.92
C ILE A 109 1.90 19.97 7.27
N ASN A 110 0.71 20.41 7.72
CA ASN A 110 0.05 21.61 7.24
C ASN A 110 0.55 22.89 7.94
N ALA A 111 1.37 22.80 8.99
CA ALA A 111 1.90 23.97 9.67
C ALA A 111 2.87 24.75 8.78
N ALA A 112 2.91 26.07 8.92
CA ALA A 112 3.85 26.90 8.20
C ALA A 112 5.31 26.52 8.57
N GLY A 113 6.15 26.30 7.54
CA GLY A 113 7.56 25.92 7.73
C GLY A 113 7.80 24.43 8.03
N ALA A 114 6.78 23.58 8.07
CA ALA A 114 6.98 22.12 8.15
C ALA A 114 7.73 21.62 6.90
N PRO A 115 8.71 20.71 7.04
CA PRO A 115 9.36 20.10 5.90
C PRO A 115 8.34 19.25 5.11
N ARG A 116 8.46 19.26 3.78
CA ARG A 116 7.53 18.58 2.87
C ARG A 116 8.23 18.20 1.59
N ASP A 117 7.97 17.01 1.09
CA ASP A 117 8.41 16.55 -0.23
C ASP A 117 7.46 17.03 -1.33
N GLN A 118 6.18 17.19 -0.99
CA GLN A 118 5.14 17.63 -1.92
C GLN A 118 4.39 18.86 -1.37
N PRO A 119 3.84 19.74 -2.22
CA PRO A 119 3.03 20.85 -1.78
C PRO A 119 1.74 20.38 -1.08
N VAL A 120 1.53 20.81 0.15
CA VAL A 120 0.26 20.64 0.88
C VAL A 120 -0.28 21.98 1.35
N PRO A 121 -1.60 22.13 1.57
CA PRO A 121 -2.19 23.37 2.07
C PRO A 121 -1.63 23.77 3.42
N THR A 122 -1.36 25.05 3.59
CA THR A 122 -0.87 25.57 4.87
C THR A 122 -2.03 25.98 5.76
N THR A 123 -1.99 25.51 7.02
CA THR A 123 -2.88 25.89 8.12
C THR A 123 -2.04 26.28 9.35
N SER A 124 -2.66 26.37 10.52
CA SER A 124 -1.92 26.54 11.78
C SER A 124 -1.32 25.24 12.34
N GLY A 125 -1.56 24.09 11.68
CA GLY A 125 -1.27 22.78 12.26
C GLY A 125 -2.15 22.45 13.46
N LEU A 126 -1.80 21.41 14.20
CA LEU A 126 -2.48 21.00 15.42
C LEU A 126 -2.12 21.92 16.58
N GLN A 127 -3.12 22.51 17.22
CA GLN A 127 -2.96 23.36 18.40
C GLN A 127 -3.22 22.52 19.66
N LEU A 128 -2.20 22.30 20.48
CA LEU A 128 -2.28 21.60 21.75
C LEU A 128 -2.59 22.60 22.87
N ALA A 129 -3.85 22.67 23.28
CA ALA A 129 -4.27 23.56 24.40
C ALA A 129 -3.89 22.96 25.76
N ARG A 130 -3.82 21.64 25.87
CA ARG A 130 -3.39 20.91 27.06
C ARG A 130 -2.71 19.60 26.68
N VAL A 131 -1.60 19.30 27.34
CA VAL A 131 -0.94 18.01 27.34
C VAL A 131 -0.74 17.59 28.79
N ALA A 132 -1.11 16.36 29.12
CA ALA A 132 -0.86 15.80 30.45
C ALA A 132 -0.40 14.34 30.35
N ALA A 133 0.42 13.89 31.27
CA ALA A 133 0.84 12.51 31.42
C ALA A 133 0.82 12.12 32.89
N GLN A 134 0.31 10.93 33.20
CA GLN A 134 0.27 10.36 34.56
C GLN A 134 -0.35 11.31 35.60
N GLY A 135 -1.41 12.06 35.19
CA GLY A 135 -2.12 13.03 36.02
C GLY A 135 -1.46 14.41 36.14
N VAL A 136 -0.27 14.62 35.58
CA VAL A 136 0.48 15.87 35.63
C VAL A 136 0.28 16.66 34.34
N THR A 137 -0.17 17.93 34.41
CA THR A 137 -0.19 18.83 33.24
C THR A 137 1.23 19.25 32.90
N LEU A 138 1.61 19.02 31.65
CA LEU A 138 2.96 19.25 31.14
C LEU A 138 3.08 20.63 30.50
N GLN A 139 4.28 21.20 30.53
CA GLN A 139 4.61 22.46 29.86
C GLN A 139 5.48 22.20 28.63
N PRO A 140 5.37 23.05 27.59
CA PRO A 140 6.28 22.98 26.45
C PRO A 140 7.74 23.17 26.91
N GLN A 141 8.65 22.39 26.34
CA GLN A 141 10.09 22.43 26.63
C GLN A 141 10.87 22.71 25.34
N THR A 142 12.04 23.29 25.50
CA THR A 142 13.00 23.49 24.40
C THR A 142 13.98 22.33 24.25
N THR A 143 14.10 21.48 25.28
CA THR A 143 14.98 20.31 25.35
C THR A 143 14.23 19.13 25.95
N ASP A 144 14.73 17.91 25.74
CA ASP A 144 14.14 16.67 26.28
C ASP A 144 14.66 16.33 27.70
N SER A 145 15.29 17.27 28.41
CA SER A 145 15.95 17.01 29.68
C SER A 145 15.07 17.19 30.92
N ALA A 146 13.89 17.77 30.78
CA ALA A 146 12.97 18.06 31.88
C ALA A 146 11.58 17.47 31.59
N VAL A 147 10.84 17.16 32.68
CA VAL A 147 9.43 16.76 32.58
C VAL A 147 8.63 17.81 31.81
N GLY A 148 7.97 17.41 30.72
CA GLY A 148 7.28 18.29 29.82
C GLY A 148 7.08 17.66 28.45
N TYR A 149 6.79 18.48 27.45
CA TYR A 149 6.69 17.99 26.08
C TYR A 149 7.35 18.94 25.09
N ARG A 150 7.82 18.40 23.98
CA ARG A 150 8.41 19.16 22.88
C ARG A 150 7.83 18.65 21.57
N VAL A 151 7.53 19.56 20.65
CA VAL A 151 7.07 19.23 19.29
C VAL A 151 8.10 19.72 18.28
N VAL A 152 8.51 18.84 17.37
CA VAL A 152 9.36 19.15 16.22
C VAL A 152 8.69 18.59 14.98
N ASN A 153 8.22 19.46 14.10
CA ASN A 153 7.47 19.08 12.91
C ASN A 153 6.24 18.23 13.28
N THR A 154 6.18 16.99 12.77
CA THR A 154 5.09 16.05 13.02
C THR A 154 5.34 15.13 14.22
N ILE A 155 6.48 15.26 14.89
CA ILE A 155 6.83 14.42 16.05
C ILE A 155 6.78 15.22 17.34
N GLY A 156 6.02 14.71 18.31
CA GLY A 156 6.02 15.15 19.70
C GLY A 156 6.82 14.18 20.58
N ARG A 157 7.54 14.70 21.57
CA ARG A 157 8.17 13.89 22.62
C ARG A 157 7.65 14.35 23.98
N ILE A 158 7.17 13.40 24.77
CA ILE A 158 6.70 13.60 26.13
C ILE A 158 7.72 13.00 27.09
N GLN A 159 8.38 13.84 27.88
CA GLN A 159 9.20 13.40 28.99
C GLN A 159 8.30 13.11 30.20
N LEU A 160 8.25 11.84 30.62
CA LEU A 160 7.32 11.37 31.62
C LEU A 160 7.65 11.88 33.02
N PRO A 161 6.63 12.24 33.84
CA PRO A 161 6.83 12.55 35.26
C PRO A 161 7.42 11.39 36.06
N ARG A 162 7.07 10.16 35.71
CA ARG A 162 7.59 8.91 36.28
C ARG A 162 7.93 7.95 35.15
N GLN A 163 9.09 7.31 35.22
CA GLN A 163 9.45 6.25 34.29
C GLN A 163 8.42 5.11 34.32
N MET A 164 8.24 4.44 33.19
CA MET A 164 7.42 3.24 33.05
C MET A 164 8.31 2.01 33.01
N LEU A 165 8.20 1.14 34.01
CA LEU A 165 8.84 -0.17 34.01
C LEU A 165 8.10 -1.12 33.06
N PRO A 166 8.71 -2.26 32.69
CA PRO A 166 8.00 -3.32 31.97
C PRO A 166 6.69 -3.71 32.67
N GLY A 167 5.58 -3.68 31.94
CA GLY A 167 4.24 -3.95 32.44
C GLY A 167 3.49 -2.76 33.02
N ASP A 168 4.14 -1.61 33.21
CA ASP A 168 3.47 -0.40 33.68
C ASP A 168 2.56 0.21 32.60
N SER A 169 1.60 1.02 33.05
CA SER A 169 0.75 1.84 32.19
C SER A 169 0.85 3.31 32.52
N ALA A 170 0.63 4.16 31.52
CA ALA A 170 0.53 5.60 31.67
C ALA A 170 -0.70 6.15 30.95
N GLU A 171 -1.46 6.99 31.62
CA GLU A 171 -2.50 7.78 30.99
C GLU A 171 -1.89 9.07 30.43
N LEU A 172 -2.12 9.32 29.14
CA LEU A 172 -1.90 10.58 28.46
C LEU A 172 -3.24 11.28 28.26
N ALA A 173 -3.24 12.61 28.31
CA ALA A 173 -4.44 13.37 28.01
C ALA A 173 -4.11 14.62 27.20
N PHE A 174 -4.88 14.83 26.12
CA PHE A 174 -4.73 15.96 25.21
C PHE A 174 -6.02 16.75 25.09
N THR A 175 -5.89 18.05 24.89
CA THR A 175 -6.95 18.93 24.36
C THR A 175 -6.37 19.64 23.15
N TRP A 176 -7.01 19.47 22.01
CA TRP A 176 -6.45 19.91 20.74
C TRP A 176 -7.52 20.49 19.81
N SER A 177 -7.06 21.25 18.82
CA SER A 177 -7.87 21.73 17.70
C SER A 177 -7.02 22.01 16.48
N PHE A 178 -7.63 21.96 15.30
CA PHE A 178 -7.00 22.39 14.06
C PHE A 178 -8.04 22.82 13.03
N ARG A 179 -7.58 23.61 12.06
CA ARG A 179 -8.37 23.91 10.87
C ARG A 179 -8.20 22.77 9.86
N ILE A 180 -9.32 22.20 9.41
CA ILE A 180 -9.34 21.16 8.39
C ILE A 180 -8.81 21.76 7.07
N PRO A 181 -7.79 21.16 6.45
CA PRO A 181 -7.23 21.67 5.21
C PRO A 181 -8.20 21.50 4.03
N PRO A 182 -8.05 22.26 2.95
CA PRO A 182 -8.81 22.06 1.73
C PRO A 182 -8.36 20.76 1.01
N LYS A 183 -9.10 20.38 0.00
CA LYS A 183 -9.06 19.12 -0.74
C LYS A 183 -7.70 18.65 -1.30
N SER A 184 -6.71 19.52 -1.37
CA SER A 184 -5.38 19.16 -1.87
C SER A 184 -4.51 18.39 -0.87
N ASN A 185 -5.02 18.07 0.31
CA ASN A 185 -4.35 17.16 1.24
C ASN A 185 -4.95 15.75 1.09
N PRO A 186 -4.19 14.73 0.69
CA PRO A 186 -4.73 13.41 0.40
C PRO A 186 -5.27 12.66 1.63
N ARG A 187 -4.71 12.94 2.81
CA ARG A 187 -5.00 12.15 4.03
C ARG A 187 -6.18 12.69 4.82
N MET A 188 -6.46 13.97 4.73
CA MET A 188 -7.62 14.61 5.33
C MET A 188 -7.96 15.91 4.60
N GLY A 189 -9.18 16.39 4.73
CA GLY A 189 -9.56 17.67 4.15
C GLY A 189 -11.05 17.85 3.98
N THR A 190 -11.42 18.90 3.27
CA THR A 190 -12.82 19.18 2.93
C THR A 190 -12.96 19.73 1.53
N ASP A 191 -13.98 19.26 0.81
CA ASP A 191 -14.41 19.76 -0.48
C ASP A 191 -15.92 19.59 -0.70
N GLY A 192 -16.60 20.66 -1.10
CA GLY A 192 -18.02 20.60 -1.47
C GLY A 192 -18.96 20.06 -0.38
N GLY A 193 -18.61 20.23 0.91
CA GLY A 193 -19.40 19.74 2.03
C GLY A 193 -19.11 18.28 2.42
N VAL A 194 -18.10 17.67 1.83
CA VAL A 194 -17.51 16.42 2.28
C VAL A 194 -16.32 16.71 3.18
N PHE A 195 -16.24 16.05 4.31
CA PHE A 195 -15.11 16.04 5.24
C PHE A 195 -14.56 14.63 5.33
N VAL A 196 -13.26 14.47 5.14
CA VAL A 196 -12.54 13.20 5.35
C VAL A 196 -11.43 13.47 6.35
N LEU A 197 -11.39 12.70 7.41
CA LEU A 197 -10.50 12.86 8.56
C LEU A 197 -9.72 11.55 8.80
N GLY A 198 -8.52 11.46 8.26
CA GLY A 198 -7.50 10.48 8.64
C GLY A 198 -6.41 11.19 9.46
N TYR A 199 -5.75 10.45 10.37
CA TYR A 199 -4.60 10.97 11.15
C TYR A 199 -4.87 12.28 11.87
N TRP A 200 -6.06 12.42 12.45
CA TRP A 200 -6.67 13.67 12.90
C TRP A 200 -6.53 13.93 14.42
N TYR A 201 -5.89 13.06 15.16
CA TYR A 201 -5.68 13.15 16.61
C TYR A 201 -4.21 12.86 16.95
N PRO A 202 -3.69 13.27 18.13
CA PRO A 202 -2.38 12.84 18.61
C PRO A 202 -2.31 11.32 18.78
N GLN A 203 -1.36 10.65 18.15
CA GLN A 203 -1.20 9.19 18.22
C GLN A 203 0.12 8.84 18.88
N VAL A 204 0.18 7.82 19.74
CA VAL A 204 1.46 7.31 20.26
C VAL A 204 2.18 6.60 19.13
N ALA A 205 3.42 7.02 18.86
CA ALA A 205 4.26 6.42 17.83
C ALA A 205 4.60 4.96 18.16
N VAL A 206 4.97 4.18 17.17
CA VAL A 206 5.39 2.78 17.39
C VAL A 206 6.68 2.72 18.20
N TYR A 207 6.71 1.86 19.18
CA TYR A 207 7.93 1.40 19.85
C TYR A 207 8.06 -0.09 19.62
N ASP A 208 8.97 -0.49 18.73
CA ASP A 208 9.12 -1.89 18.32
C ASP A 208 10.40 -2.55 18.82
N ASP A 209 10.47 -3.86 18.67
CA ASP A 209 11.55 -4.72 19.15
C ASP A 209 12.82 -4.67 18.28
N VAL A 210 12.79 -4.00 17.12
CA VAL A 210 13.92 -3.90 16.18
C VAL A 210 14.59 -2.54 16.26
N ALA A 211 13.83 -1.45 16.08
CA ALA A 211 14.35 -0.10 15.96
C ALA A 211 14.08 0.79 17.20
N GLY A 212 13.21 0.37 18.12
CA GLY A 212 12.75 1.20 19.23
C GLY A 212 11.65 2.18 18.77
N TRP A 213 11.71 3.45 19.25
CA TRP A 213 10.75 4.48 18.84
C TRP A 213 10.89 4.83 17.36
N ASP A 214 9.80 4.74 16.65
CA ASP A 214 9.69 5.42 15.37
C ASP A 214 9.55 6.92 15.59
N THR A 215 10.43 7.68 14.99
CA THR A 215 10.45 9.15 15.05
C THR A 215 10.78 9.76 13.70
N ASP A 216 10.54 9.02 12.62
CA ASP A 216 10.65 9.55 11.28
C ASP A 216 9.53 10.57 11.03
N PRO A 217 9.84 11.82 10.70
CA PRO A 217 8.82 12.84 10.53
C PRO A 217 8.02 12.59 9.24
N TYR A 218 6.71 12.71 9.30
CA TYR A 218 5.88 12.68 8.10
C TYR A 218 6.15 13.93 7.23
N VAL A 219 6.56 13.71 5.97
CA VAL A 219 6.92 14.76 5.02
C VAL A 219 6.11 14.69 3.71
N SER A 220 5.03 13.95 3.69
CA SER A 220 3.99 13.83 2.67
C SER A 220 4.09 12.67 1.66
N ARG A 221 5.27 12.11 1.37
CA ARG A 221 5.39 10.98 0.42
C ARG A 221 5.28 9.63 1.11
N GLY A 222 6.19 9.36 2.06
CA GLY A 222 6.14 8.14 2.87
C GLY A 222 4.82 8.06 3.63
N GLU A 223 4.28 6.87 3.78
CA GLU A 223 3.07 6.64 4.53
C GLU A 223 3.39 6.37 6.00
N PHE A 224 2.64 5.56 6.71
CA PHE A 224 2.59 5.64 8.15
C PHE A 224 3.03 4.34 8.81
N TYR A 225 3.58 4.46 10.00
CA TYR A 225 3.85 3.32 10.86
C TYR A 225 3.09 3.51 12.16
N MET A 226 2.07 2.68 12.40
CA MET A 226 1.14 2.85 13.51
C MET A 226 0.95 1.54 14.27
N ASP A 227 0.89 1.64 15.61
CA ASP A 227 0.65 0.49 16.48
C ASP A 227 -0.85 0.15 16.54
N TYR A 228 -1.17 -1.07 16.95
CA TYR A 228 -2.54 -1.52 17.12
C TYR A 228 -3.11 -1.03 18.46
N GLY A 229 -4.35 -0.55 18.42
CA GLY A 229 -5.04 -0.05 19.59
C GLY A 229 -6.55 -0.30 19.56
N ASP A 230 -7.17 -0.05 20.70
CA ASP A 230 -8.63 -0.01 20.83
C ASP A 230 -9.11 1.44 20.89
N TYR A 231 -10.24 1.71 20.25
CA TYR A 231 -10.78 3.05 20.10
C TYR A 231 -12.23 3.13 20.57
N ASP A 232 -12.53 4.10 21.46
CA ASP A 232 -13.87 4.57 21.84
C ASP A 232 -13.96 6.02 21.39
N VAL A 233 -14.70 6.30 20.32
CA VAL A 233 -14.71 7.59 19.64
C VAL A 233 -16.10 8.17 19.57
N ARG A 234 -16.26 9.41 20.07
CA ARG A 234 -17.49 10.18 20.01
C ARG A 234 -17.31 11.40 19.12
N ILE A 235 -18.10 11.47 18.05
CA ILE A 235 -18.03 12.55 17.05
C ILE A 235 -19.34 13.34 17.13
N THR A 236 -19.24 14.59 17.55
CA THR A 236 -20.37 15.55 17.55
C THR A 236 -20.34 16.38 16.29
N ALA A 237 -21.41 16.35 15.51
CA ALA A 237 -21.57 17.10 14.27
C ALA A 237 -22.99 17.66 14.13
N PRO A 238 -23.28 18.56 13.19
CA PRO A 238 -24.65 18.95 12.85
C PRO A 238 -25.52 17.73 12.55
N ASP A 239 -26.78 17.80 12.93
CA ASP A 239 -27.70 16.66 12.87
C ASP A 239 -28.15 16.27 11.46
N ASP A 240 -27.76 17.02 10.44
CA ASP A 240 -27.94 16.69 9.03
C ASP A 240 -26.79 15.89 8.41
N GLN A 241 -25.67 15.72 9.14
CA GLN A 241 -24.49 14.99 8.66
C GLN A 241 -24.67 13.46 8.81
N LEU A 242 -24.37 12.72 7.74
CA LEU A 242 -24.11 11.29 7.84
C LEU A 242 -22.63 11.08 8.11
N ILE A 243 -22.32 10.20 9.06
CA ILE A 243 -20.93 9.84 9.42
C ILE A 243 -20.65 8.40 9.10
N ALA A 244 -19.62 8.17 8.30
CA ALA A 244 -18.99 6.86 8.08
C ALA A 244 -17.66 6.84 8.84
N ALA A 245 -17.35 5.76 9.55
CA ALA A 245 -16.14 5.69 10.37
C ALA A 245 -15.58 4.27 10.45
N THR A 246 -14.32 4.17 10.83
CA THR A 246 -13.70 2.97 11.38
C THR A 246 -14.51 2.47 12.57
N GLY A 247 -14.69 1.14 12.69
CA GLY A 247 -15.38 0.54 13.83
C GLY A 247 -16.91 0.47 13.71
N THR A 248 -17.52 0.00 14.75
CA THR A 248 -18.96 -0.23 14.83
C THR A 248 -19.67 0.96 15.48
N LEU A 249 -20.80 1.38 14.89
CA LEU A 249 -21.67 2.40 15.48
C LEU A 249 -22.46 1.81 16.65
N ASP A 250 -22.27 2.32 17.87
CA ASP A 250 -22.85 1.79 19.10
C ASP A 250 -24.22 2.37 19.44
N ASN A 251 -24.50 3.60 18.97
CA ASN A 251 -25.74 4.31 19.32
C ASN A 251 -26.62 4.65 18.10
N PRO A 252 -26.91 3.68 17.20
CA PRO A 252 -27.73 3.93 16.02
C PRO A 252 -29.13 4.44 16.36
N GLU A 253 -29.70 4.07 17.51
CA GLU A 253 -31.01 4.54 17.98
C GLU A 253 -31.03 6.03 18.32
N GLU A 254 -29.89 6.60 18.69
CA GLU A 254 -29.76 8.01 19.05
C GLU A 254 -29.54 8.89 17.83
N VAL A 255 -28.87 8.39 16.79
CA VAL A 255 -28.42 9.18 15.65
C VAL A 255 -29.16 8.91 14.34
N LEU A 256 -29.68 7.69 14.13
CA LEU A 256 -30.41 7.30 12.92
C LEU A 256 -31.92 7.23 13.16
N THR A 257 -32.71 7.61 12.15
CA THR A 257 -34.16 7.40 12.19
C THR A 257 -34.50 5.93 12.17
N GLU A 258 -35.71 5.57 12.58
CA GLU A 258 -36.20 4.20 12.54
C GLU A 258 -36.19 3.65 11.11
N GLN A 259 -36.58 4.46 10.12
CA GLN A 259 -36.54 4.08 8.70
C GLN A 259 -35.13 3.69 8.26
N THR A 260 -34.12 4.50 8.58
CA THR A 260 -32.72 4.23 8.22
C THR A 260 -32.22 2.95 8.88
N ARG A 261 -32.48 2.76 10.17
CA ARG A 261 -32.12 1.54 10.91
C ARG A 261 -32.81 0.29 10.37
N SER A 262 -34.09 0.41 10.01
CA SER A 262 -34.86 -0.70 9.44
C SER A 262 -34.31 -1.17 8.10
N ARG A 263 -33.92 -0.23 7.21
CA ARG A 263 -33.26 -0.56 5.94
C ARG A 263 -31.88 -1.17 6.14
N LEU A 264 -31.11 -0.67 7.10
CA LEU A 264 -29.80 -1.25 7.45
C LEU A 264 -29.94 -2.67 8.00
N ALA A 265 -30.92 -2.91 8.87
CA ALA A 265 -31.24 -4.23 9.37
C ALA A 265 -31.71 -5.19 8.27
N GLU A 266 -32.44 -4.69 7.26
CA GLU A 266 -32.83 -5.46 6.08
C GLU A 266 -31.60 -5.86 5.25
N ALA A 267 -30.70 -4.92 4.96
CA ALA A 267 -29.45 -5.23 4.25
C ALA A 267 -28.65 -6.32 4.97
N LYS A 268 -28.53 -6.22 6.30
CA LYS A 268 -27.83 -7.22 7.13
C LYS A 268 -28.51 -8.59 7.09
N ARG A 269 -29.84 -8.63 7.15
CA ARG A 269 -30.61 -9.89 7.16
C ARG A 269 -30.64 -10.57 5.80
N SER A 270 -30.86 -9.80 4.73
CA SER A 270 -30.99 -10.33 3.36
C SER A 270 -29.64 -10.55 2.68
N GLY A 271 -28.61 -9.82 3.08
CA GLY A 271 -27.31 -9.75 2.35
C GLY A 271 -27.42 -9.13 0.96
N GLN A 272 -28.59 -8.57 0.60
CA GLN A 272 -28.84 -7.94 -0.70
C GLN A 272 -28.50 -6.45 -0.67
N LEU A 273 -28.18 -5.91 -1.85
CA LEU A 273 -27.96 -4.48 -2.00
C LEU A 273 -29.22 -3.69 -1.62
N THR A 274 -29.10 -2.80 -0.66
CA THR A 274 -30.16 -1.98 -0.11
C THR A 274 -29.71 -0.52 -0.07
N SER A 275 -30.49 0.38 -0.66
CA SER A 275 -30.28 1.82 -0.50
C SER A 275 -30.82 2.26 0.87
N VAL A 276 -29.91 2.43 1.83
CA VAL A 276 -30.23 2.80 3.21
C VAL A 276 -30.66 4.26 3.29
N VAL A 277 -29.93 5.17 2.61
CA VAL A 277 -30.27 6.59 2.49
C VAL A 277 -30.28 6.97 1.02
N THR A 278 -31.46 7.33 0.49
CA THR A 278 -31.65 7.80 -0.87
C THR A 278 -31.57 9.34 -0.93
N LYS A 279 -31.57 9.89 -2.14
CA LYS A 279 -31.56 11.35 -2.38
C LYS A 279 -32.68 12.08 -1.62
N GLY A 280 -33.87 11.44 -1.50
CA GLY A 280 -35.04 12.02 -0.83
C GLY A 280 -35.01 11.90 0.70
N ASP A 281 -34.18 11.00 1.23
CA ASP A 281 -34.14 10.70 2.67
C ASP A 281 -33.07 11.53 3.45
N ARG A 282 -32.24 12.32 2.78
CA ARG A 282 -31.14 13.05 3.44
C ARG A 282 -31.62 14.11 4.42
N GLY A 283 -30.79 14.35 5.46
CA GLY A 283 -30.97 15.40 6.46
C GLY A 283 -31.67 14.98 7.75
N ALA A 284 -31.69 15.91 8.69
CA ALA A 284 -32.26 15.75 10.01
C ALA A 284 -33.77 15.42 9.97
N GLY A 285 -34.20 14.48 10.81
CA GLY A 285 -35.57 13.95 10.85
C GLY A 285 -35.92 13.02 9.69
N ARG A 286 -35.01 12.74 8.77
CA ARG A 286 -35.19 11.83 7.63
C ARG A 286 -34.18 10.67 7.68
N ALA A 287 -32.91 10.89 7.34
CA ALA A 287 -31.86 9.88 7.51
C ALA A 287 -31.38 9.81 8.96
N THR A 288 -31.06 10.96 9.51
CA THR A 288 -30.61 11.17 10.88
C THR A 288 -31.74 11.71 11.74
N ARG A 289 -31.65 11.52 13.05
CA ARG A 289 -32.60 12.12 14.00
C ARG A 289 -32.34 13.63 14.11
N SER A 290 -33.34 14.38 14.57
CA SER A 290 -33.14 15.77 14.98
C SER A 290 -32.48 15.79 16.35
N GLY A 291 -31.34 16.45 16.45
CA GLY A 291 -30.55 16.53 17.68
C GLY A 291 -30.85 17.77 18.53
N THR A 292 -30.47 17.71 19.79
CA THR A 292 -30.55 18.89 20.70
C THR A 292 -29.60 19.96 20.21
N GLY A 293 -30.11 21.17 20.01
CA GLY A 293 -29.32 22.26 19.43
C GLY A 293 -28.82 22.04 18.00
N GLY A 294 -29.52 21.16 17.23
CA GLY A 294 -29.16 20.87 15.86
C GLY A 294 -27.89 20.02 15.72
N LYS A 295 -27.51 19.24 16.72
CA LYS A 295 -26.30 18.39 16.72
C LYS A 295 -26.63 16.99 17.22
N LEU A 296 -25.87 16.01 16.68
CA LEU A 296 -25.87 14.62 17.13
C LEU A 296 -24.46 14.20 17.52
N THR A 297 -24.34 13.29 18.48
CA THR A 297 -23.07 12.67 18.86
C THR A 297 -23.10 11.21 18.45
N TRP A 298 -22.28 10.85 17.49
CA TRP A 298 -22.08 9.49 17.00
C TRP A 298 -21.03 8.80 17.85
N HIS A 299 -21.31 7.58 18.29
CA HIS A 299 -20.40 6.80 19.12
C HIS A 299 -19.96 5.53 18.38
N PHE A 300 -18.68 5.40 18.16
CA PHE A 300 -18.06 4.25 17.50
C PHE A 300 -17.05 3.59 18.42
N HIS A 301 -16.93 2.27 18.28
CA HIS A 301 -15.82 1.52 18.85
C HIS A 301 -15.10 0.70 17.78
N ALA A 302 -13.78 0.55 17.89
CA ALA A 302 -12.95 -0.34 17.10
C ALA A 302 -11.94 -1.03 18.01
N THR A 303 -11.66 -2.30 17.73
CA THR A 303 -10.74 -3.11 18.53
C THR A 303 -9.59 -3.59 17.66
N ASN A 304 -8.38 -3.44 18.18
CA ASN A 304 -7.15 -3.92 17.57
C ASN A 304 -6.98 -3.46 16.12
N VAL A 305 -7.04 -2.14 15.92
CA VAL A 305 -6.82 -1.47 14.63
C VAL A 305 -5.68 -0.47 14.74
N ARG A 306 -5.05 -0.15 13.59
CA ARG A 306 -3.89 0.75 13.55
C ARG A 306 -4.26 2.23 13.64
N ASP A 307 -5.45 2.60 13.16
CA ASP A 307 -5.92 3.97 13.11
C ASP A 307 -7.45 4.03 13.21
N PHE A 308 -7.98 5.21 13.40
CA PHE A 308 -9.40 5.51 13.35
C PHE A 308 -9.67 6.69 12.44
N ALA A 309 -10.27 6.45 11.28
CA ALA A 309 -10.66 7.48 10.33
C ALA A 309 -12.18 7.59 10.21
N TRP A 310 -12.64 8.72 9.68
CA TRP A 310 -14.05 8.96 9.44
C TRP A 310 -14.29 9.99 8.35
N ALA A 311 -15.48 9.94 7.77
CA ALA A 311 -15.96 10.93 6.81
C ALA A 311 -17.35 11.41 7.19
N ALA A 312 -17.67 12.66 6.82
CA ALA A 312 -18.98 13.26 7.05
C ALA A 312 -19.45 14.05 5.84
N SER A 313 -20.73 13.93 5.50
CA SER A 313 -21.41 14.83 4.56
C SER A 313 -22.92 14.77 4.75
N LYS A 314 -23.57 15.94 4.63
CA LYS A 314 -25.04 16.04 4.54
C LYS A 314 -25.57 15.58 3.17
N ASP A 315 -24.68 15.44 2.18
CA ASP A 315 -25.03 15.12 0.80
C ASP A 315 -24.83 13.64 0.45
N TYR A 316 -24.31 12.84 1.35
CA TYR A 316 -24.12 11.41 1.11
C TYR A 316 -25.43 10.64 0.88
N LEU A 317 -25.42 9.77 -0.08
CA LEU A 317 -26.25 8.57 -0.16
C LEU A 317 -25.55 7.46 0.62
N TRP A 318 -26.28 6.45 1.05
CA TRP A 318 -25.73 5.29 1.75
C TRP A 318 -26.34 4.01 1.19
N ASP A 319 -25.51 3.17 0.58
CA ASP A 319 -25.87 1.83 0.16
C ASP A 319 -25.21 0.78 1.04
N ALA A 320 -25.88 -0.34 1.28
CA ALA A 320 -25.39 -1.44 2.11
C ALA A 320 -25.68 -2.80 1.48
N THR A 321 -24.78 -3.76 1.67
CA THR A 321 -24.96 -5.18 1.29
C THR A 321 -24.12 -6.08 2.21
N GLY A 322 -24.29 -7.40 2.13
CA GLY A 322 -23.44 -8.38 2.81
C GLY A 322 -22.42 -9.01 1.86
N ALA A 323 -21.21 -9.27 2.35
CA ALA A 323 -20.16 -10.03 1.65
C ALA A 323 -19.81 -11.30 2.44
N ARG A 324 -19.57 -12.42 1.74
CA ARG A 324 -19.16 -13.70 2.34
C ARG A 324 -17.64 -13.74 2.46
N VAL A 325 -17.11 -13.94 3.64
CA VAL A 325 -15.67 -13.86 3.91
C VAL A 325 -14.98 -15.19 4.22
N GLY A 326 -15.72 -16.29 4.18
CA GLY A 326 -15.19 -17.60 4.54
C GLY A 326 -15.40 -17.94 6.01
N ASN A 327 -14.57 -18.81 6.54
CA ASN A 327 -14.71 -19.33 7.90
C ASN A 327 -13.62 -18.72 8.80
N ARG A 328 -13.99 -17.74 9.63
CA ARG A 328 -13.05 -17.02 10.50
C ARG A 328 -12.54 -17.85 11.68
N ASP A 329 -13.37 -18.75 12.18
CA ASP A 329 -13.12 -19.44 13.45
C ASP A 329 -12.93 -20.95 13.33
N GLY A 330 -12.87 -21.47 12.11
CA GLY A 330 -12.69 -22.90 11.84
C GLY A 330 -13.90 -23.79 12.13
N ARG A 331 -15.08 -23.23 12.51
CA ARG A 331 -16.29 -23.99 12.87
C ARG A 331 -17.08 -24.53 11.68
N GLY A 332 -16.62 -24.27 10.45
CA GLY A 332 -17.25 -24.76 9.22
C GLY A 332 -18.40 -23.93 8.69
N THR A 333 -18.79 -22.85 9.37
CA THR A 333 -19.78 -21.88 8.89
C THR A 333 -19.09 -20.78 8.06
N VAL A 334 -19.79 -20.30 7.03
CA VAL A 334 -19.30 -19.15 6.26
C VAL A 334 -19.77 -17.87 6.93
N ASP A 335 -18.81 -17.09 7.40
CA ASP A 335 -19.06 -15.77 7.97
C ASP A 335 -19.33 -14.75 6.89
N SER A 336 -19.97 -13.65 7.28
CA SER A 336 -20.20 -12.49 6.44
C SER A 336 -19.77 -11.20 7.13
N THR A 337 -19.50 -10.18 6.33
CA THR A 337 -19.24 -8.82 6.77
C THR A 337 -20.17 -7.85 6.05
N MET A 338 -20.44 -6.69 6.65
CA MET A 338 -21.24 -5.65 6.00
C MET A 338 -20.38 -4.81 5.08
N ILE A 339 -20.95 -4.44 3.95
CA ILE A 339 -20.36 -3.54 2.97
C ILE A 339 -21.18 -2.26 2.97
N TYR A 340 -20.51 -1.11 3.08
CA TYR A 340 -21.12 0.20 3.03
C TYR A 340 -20.47 1.07 1.95
N SER A 341 -21.28 1.86 1.28
CA SER A 341 -20.81 2.89 0.35
C SER A 341 -21.52 4.21 0.64
N PHE A 342 -20.72 5.26 0.81
CA PHE A 342 -21.18 6.62 1.02
C PHE A 342 -20.68 7.50 -0.11
N TYR A 343 -21.60 8.16 -0.84
CA TYR A 343 -21.22 8.94 -2.01
C TYR A 343 -22.24 10.02 -2.33
N ARG A 344 -21.81 11.09 -3.00
CA ARG A 344 -22.69 12.18 -3.44
C ARG A 344 -23.52 11.76 -4.65
N PRO A 345 -24.76 12.24 -4.78
CA PRO A 345 -25.63 11.92 -5.92
C PRO A 345 -25.09 12.33 -7.30
N SER A 346 -24.09 13.24 -7.35
CA SER A 346 -23.41 13.64 -8.59
C SER A 346 -22.48 12.58 -9.15
N GLU A 347 -22.01 11.67 -8.31
CA GLU A 347 -20.95 10.69 -8.62
C GLU A 347 -21.56 9.42 -9.22
N LEU A 348 -21.91 9.47 -10.51
CA LEU A 348 -22.65 8.39 -11.18
C LEU A 348 -21.87 7.07 -11.26
N ALA A 349 -20.54 7.11 -11.32
CA ALA A 349 -19.69 5.92 -11.27
C ALA A 349 -19.90 5.13 -9.98
N TRP A 350 -20.23 5.79 -8.87
CA TRP A 350 -20.37 5.23 -7.54
C TRP A 350 -21.62 4.36 -7.32
N THR A 351 -22.58 4.40 -8.23
CA THR A 351 -23.79 3.57 -8.11
C THR A 351 -23.51 2.05 -8.07
N LYS A 352 -22.29 1.63 -8.42
CA LYS A 352 -21.83 0.23 -8.34
C LYS A 352 -20.79 0.01 -7.24
N SER A 353 -20.43 1.02 -6.45
CA SER A 353 -19.34 0.95 -5.45
C SER A 353 -19.53 -0.19 -4.45
N SER A 354 -20.74 -0.37 -3.90
CA SER A 354 -21.04 -1.48 -2.98
C SER A 354 -20.85 -2.86 -3.62
N VAL A 355 -21.13 -3.00 -4.92
CA VAL A 355 -20.92 -4.25 -5.66
C VAL A 355 -19.44 -4.53 -5.83
N TYR A 356 -18.67 -3.52 -6.22
CA TYR A 356 -17.23 -3.63 -6.39
C TYR A 356 -16.51 -3.93 -5.08
N LEU A 357 -16.88 -3.22 -4.01
CA LEU A 357 -16.32 -3.45 -2.68
C LEU A 357 -16.64 -4.85 -2.16
N LYS A 358 -17.88 -5.34 -2.37
CA LYS A 358 -18.26 -6.71 -2.06
C LYS A 358 -17.41 -7.73 -2.83
N GLN A 359 -17.27 -7.56 -4.15
CA GLN A 359 -16.45 -8.44 -4.98
C GLN A 359 -14.99 -8.47 -4.51
N SER A 360 -14.42 -7.32 -4.18
CA SER A 360 -13.05 -7.20 -3.68
C SER A 360 -12.86 -7.94 -2.35
N ILE A 361 -13.77 -7.75 -1.38
CA ILE A 361 -13.72 -8.43 -0.07
C ILE A 361 -13.88 -9.95 -0.22
N GLU A 362 -14.82 -10.41 -1.04
CA GLU A 362 -15.04 -11.85 -1.28
C GLU A 362 -13.85 -12.49 -1.98
N PHE A 363 -13.29 -11.83 -3.00
CA PHE A 363 -12.12 -12.28 -3.74
C PHE A 363 -10.88 -12.37 -2.83
N LEU A 364 -10.55 -11.29 -2.13
CA LEU A 364 -9.36 -11.22 -1.29
C LEU A 364 -9.46 -12.16 -0.07
N SER A 365 -10.66 -12.34 0.49
CA SER A 365 -10.88 -13.33 1.55
C SER A 365 -10.61 -14.77 1.08
N ASN A 366 -10.89 -15.09 -0.17
CA ASN A 366 -10.56 -16.40 -0.76
C ASN A 366 -9.09 -16.52 -1.15
N LEU A 367 -8.53 -15.44 -1.69
CA LEU A 367 -7.12 -15.42 -2.12
C LEU A 367 -6.17 -15.54 -0.94
N LEU A 368 -6.42 -14.79 0.13
CA LEU A 368 -5.55 -14.63 1.30
C LEU A 368 -6.09 -15.43 2.49
N TRP A 369 -6.89 -14.80 3.31
CA TRP A 369 -7.61 -15.39 4.46
C TRP A 369 -8.86 -14.57 4.76
N PRO A 370 -9.84 -15.11 5.57
CA PRO A 370 -11.10 -14.43 5.84
C PRO A 370 -10.91 -13.02 6.39
N TYR A 371 -11.58 -12.03 5.81
CA TYR A 371 -11.62 -10.64 6.30
C TYR A 371 -12.20 -10.61 7.73
N PRO A 372 -11.48 -10.09 8.73
CA PRO A 372 -11.85 -10.28 10.13
C PRO A 372 -12.85 -9.24 10.65
N TYR A 373 -12.89 -8.05 10.05
CA TYR A 373 -13.64 -6.92 10.60
C TYR A 373 -15.14 -7.00 10.33
N PRO A 374 -15.98 -6.28 11.13
CA PRO A 374 -17.45 -6.35 11.05
C PRO A 374 -18.02 -5.69 9.79
N HIS A 375 -17.31 -4.77 9.20
CA HIS A 375 -17.71 -4.11 7.94
C HIS A 375 -16.49 -3.66 7.12
N MET A 376 -16.74 -3.29 5.86
CA MET A 376 -15.86 -2.50 5.02
C MET A 376 -16.66 -1.38 4.38
N THR A 377 -16.12 -0.18 4.42
CA THR A 377 -16.77 1.05 3.95
C THR A 377 -15.93 1.73 2.87
N ALA A 378 -16.55 2.09 1.76
CA ALA A 378 -15.96 3.02 0.79
C ALA A 378 -16.68 4.37 0.91
N VAL A 379 -15.92 5.45 1.03
CA VAL A 379 -16.44 6.82 1.02
C VAL A 379 -15.93 7.58 -0.19
N GLU A 380 -16.84 8.23 -0.89
CA GLU A 380 -16.50 9.11 -1.98
C GLU A 380 -15.99 10.45 -1.44
N GLY A 381 -14.95 10.97 -2.06
CA GLY A 381 -14.38 12.26 -1.71
C GLY A 381 -13.50 12.86 -2.79
N PHE A 382 -12.49 13.59 -2.39
CA PHE A 382 -11.76 14.54 -3.23
C PHE A 382 -10.32 14.11 -3.56
N VAL A 383 -9.84 13.01 -3.01
CA VAL A 383 -8.50 12.49 -3.34
C VAL A 383 -8.47 12.01 -4.80
N SER A 384 -7.32 12.06 -5.44
CA SER A 384 -7.12 11.39 -6.74
C SER A 384 -6.53 10.02 -6.49
N GLY A 385 -7.31 8.96 -6.69
CA GLY A 385 -6.98 7.60 -6.29
C GLY A 385 -7.72 7.21 -5.03
N GLY A 386 -7.05 6.64 -4.06
CA GLY A 386 -7.64 6.27 -2.79
C GLY A 386 -6.72 6.52 -1.59
N MET A 387 -7.24 6.19 -0.41
CA MET A 387 -6.53 6.13 0.84
C MET A 387 -7.17 5.09 1.73
N GLU A 388 -6.37 4.21 2.20
CA GLU A 388 -6.75 3.12 3.09
C GLU A 388 -6.75 3.56 4.56
N PHE A 389 -7.82 3.23 5.26
CA PHE A 389 -7.91 3.30 6.70
C PHE A 389 -8.55 2.00 7.20
N PRO A 390 -8.32 1.55 8.43
CA PRO A 390 -8.95 0.33 8.91
C PRO A 390 -10.47 0.37 8.74
N MET A 391 -11.05 -0.58 8.01
CA MET A 391 -12.47 -0.70 7.71
C MET A 391 -13.09 0.44 6.87
N LEU A 392 -12.31 1.41 6.43
CA LEU A 392 -12.80 2.56 5.65
C LEU A 392 -11.77 2.94 4.60
N THR A 393 -12.17 3.05 3.35
CA THR A 393 -11.34 3.59 2.28
C THR A 393 -11.96 4.86 1.70
N HIS A 394 -11.13 5.87 1.45
CA HIS A 394 -11.50 7.11 0.79
C HIS A 394 -11.08 7.03 -0.68
N ILE A 395 -12.03 7.16 -1.60
CA ILE A 395 -11.78 7.06 -3.04
C ILE A 395 -12.33 8.32 -3.73
N GLY A 396 -11.57 8.85 -4.68
CA GLY A 396 -12.02 10.01 -5.46
C GLY A 396 -11.34 10.13 -6.82
N GLY A 397 -11.70 11.16 -7.58
CA GLY A 397 -11.11 11.44 -8.88
C GLY A 397 -11.41 10.42 -9.99
N VAL A 398 -12.31 9.45 -9.75
CA VAL A 398 -12.64 8.38 -10.70
C VAL A 398 -13.63 8.86 -11.77
N GLN A 399 -13.37 8.51 -13.02
CA GLN A 399 -14.17 8.98 -14.17
C GLN A 399 -15.23 7.96 -14.61
N ASN A 400 -15.04 6.67 -14.30
CA ASN A 400 -15.91 5.60 -14.75
C ASN A 400 -15.85 4.38 -13.81
N GLY A 401 -16.72 3.40 -14.04
CA GLY A 401 -16.83 2.22 -13.18
C GLY A 401 -15.60 1.33 -13.18
N ASN A 402 -14.82 1.26 -14.26
CA ASN A 402 -13.59 0.44 -14.26
C ASN A 402 -12.51 1.07 -13.40
N GLU A 403 -12.34 2.40 -13.48
CA GLU A 403 -11.43 3.12 -12.57
C GLU A 403 -11.85 2.94 -11.11
N LEU A 404 -13.15 3.09 -10.83
CA LEU A 404 -13.66 2.86 -9.48
C LEU A 404 -13.35 1.44 -9.00
N TYR A 405 -13.50 0.42 -9.87
CA TYR A 405 -13.17 -0.95 -9.51
C TYR A 405 -11.67 -1.11 -9.21
N LEU A 406 -10.80 -0.58 -10.07
CA LEU A 406 -9.34 -0.64 -9.90
C LEU A 406 -8.92 -0.08 -8.54
N VAL A 407 -9.34 1.15 -8.24
CA VAL A 407 -9.01 1.78 -6.96
C VAL A 407 -9.67 1.03 -5.80
N THR A 408 -10.93 0.57 -5.95
CA THR A 408 -11.63 -0.17 -4.88
C THR A 408 -10.90 -1.45 -4.50
N VAL A 409 -10.44 -2.27 -5.47
CA VAL A 409 -9.75 -3.53 -5.15
C VAL A 409 -8.36 -3.28 -4.59
N HIS A 410 -7.67 -2.22 -5.03
CA HIS A 410 -6.40 -1.77 -4.47
C HIS A 410 -6.56 -1.39 -2.99
N GLU A 411 -7.41 -0.41 -2.69
CA GLU A 411 -7.68 0.07 -1.34
C GLU A 411 -8.23 -1.02 -0.40
N THR A 412 -9.00 -1.95 -0.95
CA THR A 412 -9.48 -3.11 -0.18
C THR A 412 -8.34 -4.07 0.15
N SER A 413 -7.32 -4.20 -0.71
CA SER A 413 -6.17 -5.06 -0.48
C SER A 413 -5.34 -4.62 0.72
N HIS A 414 -5.28 -3.32 0.97
CA HIS A 414 -4.64 -2.75 2.14
C HIS A 414 -5.24 -3.22 3.47
N MET A 415 -6.46 -3.73 3.48
CA MET A 415 -7.03 -4.31 4.70
C MET A 415 -6.25 -5.54 5.19
N TRP A 416 -5.51 -6.21 4.31
CA TRP A 416 -4.57 -7.29 4.65
C TRP A 416 -3.14 -6.78 4.82
N PHE A 417 -2.70 -5.87 3.95
CA PHE A 417 -1.38 -5.26 3.94
C PHE A 417 -1.53 -3.74 3.70
N PRO A 418 -1.35 -2.85 4.69
CA PRO A 418 -0.72 -3.08 6.00
C PRO A 418 -1.71 -3.20 7.17
N MET A 419 -3.04 -3.09 7.00
CA MET A 419 -3.96 -2.96 8.13
C MET A 419 -3.97 -4.16 9.07
N LEU A 420 -3.86 -5.40 8.56
CA LEU A 420 -3.72 -6.61 9.37
C LEU A 420 -2.25 -7.02 9.58
N VAL A 421 -1.39 -6.82 8.60
CA VAL A 421 0.04 -7.15 8.67
C VAL A 421 0.81 -5.84 8.64
N GLY A 422 1.00 -5.25 9.82
CA GLY A 422 1.36 -3.86 10.04
C GLY A 422 2.81 -3.53 9.79
N SER A 423 3.24 -3.51 8.54
CA SER A 423 4.57 -3.07 8.13
C SER A 423 4.81 -1.57 8.39
N ASP A 424 6.08 -1.20 8.42
CA ASP A 424 6.58 0.17 8.43
C ASP A 424 6.58 0.70 7.00
N GLU A 425 5.53 1.42 6.64
CA GLU A 425 5.27 1.89 5.27
C GLU A 425 6.26 2.99 4.85
N THR A 426 6.65 3.83 5.82
CA THR A 426 7.62 4.91 5.58
C THR A 426 8.97 4.35 5.14
N ARG A 427 9.42 3.24 5.73
CA ARG A 427 10.71 2.63 5.43
C ARG A 427 10.65 1.61 4.30
N PHE A 428 9.51 0.92 4.14
CA PHE A 428 9.35 -0.23 3.25
C PHE A 428 8.04 -0.17 2.48
N ALA A 429 7.83 0.89 1.70
CA ALA A 429 6.60 1.15 0.97
C ALA A 429 6.14 -0.02 0.07
N TRP A 430 7.06 -0.88 -0.41
CA TRP A 430 6.71 -2.07 -1.19
C TRP A 430 5.91 -3.12 -0.39
N MET A 431 6.04 -3.14 0.95
CA MET A 431 5.29 -4.09 1.81
C MET A 431 3.83 -3.70 1.97
N ASP A 432 3.51 -2.47 1.72
CA ASP A 432 2.20 -1.85 1.71
C ASP A 432 1.69 -1.79 0.26
N GLU A 433 2.07 -0.80 -0.48
CA GLU A 433 1.61 -0.49 -1.83
C GLU A 433 1.91 -1.61 -2.84
N GLY A 434 3.08 -2.23 -2.69
CA GLY A 434 3.51 -3.30 -3.57
C GLY A 434 2.68 -4.57 -3.41
N LEU A 435 2.36 -4.97 -2.18
CA LEU A 435 1.52 -6.14 -1.92
C LEU A 435 0.06 -5.84 -2.27
N ALA A 436 -0.44 -4.63 -2.03
CA ALA A 436 -1.77 -4.21 -2.45
C ALA A 436 -1.89 -4.20 -3.99
N SER A 437 -0.92 -3.63 -4.70
CA SER A 437 -0.87 -3.64 -6.18
C SER A 437 -0.78 -5.04 -6.77
N TYR A 438 -0.05 -5.96 -6.12
CA TYR A 438 -0.02 -7.36 -6.55
C TYR A 438 -1.40 -8.02 -6.44
N ASN A 439 -2.09 -7.82 -5.34
CA ASN A 439 -3.44 -8.34 -5.13
C ASN A 439 -4.47 -7.67 -6.06
N GLU A 440 -4.38 -6.34 -6.26
CA GLU A 440 -5.17 -5.60 -7.24
C GLU A 440 -5.06 -6.25 -8.61
N ALA A 441 -3.85 -6.51 -9.09
CA ALA A 441 -3.61 -7.08 -10.41
C ALA A 441 -4.27 -8.46 -10.60
N LEU A 442 -4.36 -9.27 -9.55
CA LEU A 442 -5.08 -10.54 -9.54
C LEU A 442 -6.60 -10.32 -9.58
N GLY A 443 -7.14 -9.36 -8.82
CA GLY A 443 -8.56 -9.01 -8.81
C GLY A 443 -9.02 -8.43 -10.15
N VAL A 444 -8.21 -7.56 -10.75
CA VAL A 444 -8.47 -7.00 -12.08
C VAL A 444 -8.55 -8.08 -13.15
N ARG A 445 -7.65 -9.06 -13.10
CA ARG A 445 -7.69 -10.21 -14.00
C ARG A 445 -8.98 -11.03 -13.82
N GLU A 446 -9.40 -11.27 -12.58
CA GLU A 446 -10.59 -12.06 -12.26
C GLU A 446 -11.87 -11.40 -12.77
N PHE A 447 -12.05 -10.10 -12.54
CA PHE A 447 -13.33 -9.43 -12.79
C PHE A 447 -13.38 -8.62 -14.09
N LEU A 448 -12.25 -8.10 -14.57
CA LEU A 448 -12.19 -7.32 -15.81
C LEU A 448 -11.55 -8.09 -16.96
N GLY A 449 -11.00 -9.29 -16.72
CA GLY A 449 -10.32 -10.11 -17.72
C GLY A 449 -9.03 -9.47 -18.28
N PHE A 450 -8.49 -8.45 -17.61
CA PHE A 450 -7.30 -7.74 -18.05
C PHE A 450 -6.06 -8.25 -17.29
N ASP A 451 -5.02 -8.68 -18.03
CA ASP A 451 -3.75 -9.14 -17.43
C ASP A 451 -2.88 -7.94 -17.01
N GLU A 452 -3.21 -7.41 -15.84
CA GLU A 452 -2.51 -6.27 -15.28
C GLU A 452 -1.08 -6.60 -14.90
N GLN A 453 -0.78 -7.80 -14.42
CA GLN A 453 0.59 -8.20 -14.09
C GLN A 453 1.52 -8.09 -15.30
N ARG A 454 1.05 -8.49 -16.49
CA ARG A 454 1.81 -8.29 -17.74
C ARG A 454 1.89 -6.82 -18.16
N ALA A 455 0.88 -6.03 -17.87
CA ALA A 455 0.94 -4.60 -18.13
C ALA A 455 1.97 -3.90 -17.22
N GLN A 456 2.00 -4.25 -15.93
CA GLN A 456 3.01 -3.76 -15.00
C GLN A 456 4.42 -4.22 -15.39
N GLN A 457 4.60 -5.47 -15.85
CA GLN A 457 5.89 -5.95 -16.33
C GLN A 457 6.41 -5.14 -17.51
N ARG A 458 5.54 -4.78 -18.47
CA ARG A 458 5.93 -3.90 -19.58
C ARG A 458 6.26 -2.49 -19.10
N GLN A 459 5.51 -1.96 -18.13
CA GLN A 459 5.79 -0.65 -17.55
C GLN A 459 7.15 -0.64 -16.86
N TYR A 460 7.44 -1.66 -16.05
CA TYR A 460 8.74 -1.86 -15.40
C TYR A 460 9.91 -1.81 -16.41
N LEU A 461 9.80 -2.57 -17.53
CA LEU A 461 10.84 -2.58 -18.55
C LEU A 461 11.06 -1.20 -19.20
N LEU A 462 9.96 -0.45 -19.43
CA LEU A 462 10.05 0.92 -19.95
C LEU A 462 10.67 1.90 -18.93
N ASP A 463 10.33 1.76 -17.67
CA ASP A 463 10.87 2.61 -16.59
C ASP A 463 12.35 2.30 -16.35
N HIS A 464 12.73 1.02 -16.45
CA HIS A 464 14.15 0.62 -16.43
C HIS A 464 14.94 1.24 -17.60
N GLU A 465 14.44 1.17 -18.84
CA GLU A 465 15.08 1.84 -20.01
C GLU A 465 15.22 3.36 -19.82
N ARG A 466 14.31 3.98 -19.08
CA ARG A 466 14.33 5.41 -18.76
C ARG A 466 15.26 5.77 -17.59
N GLY A 467 15.82 4.76 -16.90
CA GLY A 467 16.67 4.95 -15.72
C GLY A 467 15.87 5.39 -14.48
N VAL A 468 14.62 4.96 -14.37
CA VAL A 468 13.71 5.25 -13.23
C VAL A 468 13.77 4.13 -12.19
N ASP A 469 14.24 2.93 -12.58
CA ASP A 469 14.30 1.74 -11.70
C ASP A 469 15.20 1.97 -10.48
N GLU A 470 14.66 1.74 -9.29
CA GLU A 470 15.33 1.87 -8.00
C GLU A 470 15.21 0.56 -7.19
N PRO A 471 16.09 0.34 -6.20
CA PRO A 471 15.90 -0.75 -5.25
C PRO A 471 14.61 -0.59 -4.43
N LEU A 472 13.97 -1.70 -4.05
CA LEU A 472 12.78 -1.69 -3.21
C LEU A 472 13.06 -1.36 -1.73
N MET A 473 14.31 -1.59 -1.30
CA MET A 473 14.75 -1.41 0.08
C MET A 473 15.29 0.00 0.33
N VAL A 474 14.58 1.00 -0.18
CA VAL A 474 14.87 2.43 0.01
C VAL A 474 13.73 3.05 0.81
N HIS A 475 14.08 3.92 1.77
CA HIS A 475 13.11 4.70 2.53
C HIS A 475 12.23 5.54 1.58
N ALA A 476 10.92 5.55 1.78
CA ALA A 476 9.98 6.17 0.85
C ALA A 476 10.32 7.62 0.50
N ASP A 477 10.73 8.41 1.49
CA ASP A 477 11.08 9.81 1.30
C ASP A 477 12.48 10.02 0.68
N ALA A 478 13.27 8.95 0.53
CA ALA A 478 14.61 9.01 -0.05
C ALA A 478 14.65 8.72 -1.55
N TYR A 479 13.54 8.33 -2.17
CA TYR A 479 13.48 8.19 -3.62
C TYR A 479 13.70 9.54 -4.31
N PRO A 480 14.45 9.58 -5.44
CA PRO A 480 14.87 10.84 -6.05
C PRO A 480 13.73 11.68 -6.61
N ASN A 481 12.60 11.07 -6.94
CA ASN A 481 11.42 11.72 -7.48
C ASN A 481 10.19 10.80 -7.38
N ASP A 482 9.01 11.31 -7.74
CA ASP A 482 7.75 10.57 -7.67
C ASP A 482 7.67 9.40 -8.67
N ASP A 483 8.30 9.51 -9.85
CA ASP A 483 8.34 8.41 -10.82
C ASP A 483 9.10 7.20 -10.24
N ALA A 484 10.25 7.43 -9.59
CA ALA A 484 11.03 6.40 -8.93
C ALA A 484 10.30 5.78 -7.73
N TYR A 485 9.64 6.61 -6.90
CA TYR A 485 8.79 6.13 -5.82
C TYR A 485 7.64 5.25 -6.35
N GLN A 486 6.94 5.70 -7.37
CA GLN A 486 5.83 4.95 -7.98
C GLN A 486 6.29 3.64 -8.62
N GLU A 487 7.42 3.65 -9.27
CA GLU A 487 8.01 2.44 -9.86
C GLU A 487 8.38 1.43 -8.76
N ALA A 488 9.14 1.85 -7.76
CA ALA A 488 9.65 0.98 -6.72
C ALA A 488 8.58 0.53 -5.70
N SER A 489 7.55 1.35 -5.43
CA SER A 489 6.52 1.02 -4.46
C SER A 489 5.35 0.23 -5.06
N TYR A 490 4.97 0.47 -6.32
CA TYR A 490 3.78 -0.10 -6.95
C TYR A 490 4.09 -1.07 -8.11
N VAL A 491 4.96 -0.67 -9.06
CA VAL A 491 5.14 -1.40 -10.33
C VAL A 491 6.07 -2.59 -10.17
N LYS A 492 7.30 -2.34 -9.74
CA LYS A 492 8.34 -3.37 -9.57
C LYS A 492 7.95 -4.47 -8.58
N PRO A 493 7.29 -4.19 -7.43
CA PRO A 493 6.83 -5.26 -6.54
C PRO A 493 5.89 -6.26 -7.21
N VAL A 494 4.95 -5.81 -8.07
CA VAL A 494 4.06 -6.70 -8.81
C VAL A 494 4.86 -7.64 -9.71
N VAL A 495 5.87 -7.10 -10.40
CA VAL A 495 6.75 -7.86 -11.29
C VAL A 495 7.59 -8.87 -10.51
N VAL A 496 8.15 -8.44 -9.39
CA VAL A 496 8.98 -9.29 -8.53
C VAL A 496 8.16 -10.41 -7.89
N MET A 497 6.97 -10.12 -7.37
CA MET A 497 6.06 -11.14 -6.81
C MET A 497 5.59 -12.13 -7.89
N ARG A 498 5.33 -11.66 -9.11
CA ARG A 498 5.04 -12.52 -10.25
C ARG A 498 6.22 -13.44 -10.59
N ALA A 499 7.43 -12.88 -10.64
CA ALA A 499 8.65 -13.65 -10.91
C ALA A 499 8.92 -14.70 -9.82
N LEU A 500 8.76 -14.34 -8.54
CA LEU A 500 8.87 -15.26 -7.41
C LEU A 500 7.85 -16.41 -7.51
N ARG A 501 6.62 -16.10 -7.94
CA ARG A 501 5.60 -17.12 -8.20
C ARG A 501 5.98 -18.05 -9.34
N GLY A 502 6.63 -17.53 -10.40
CA GLY A 502 7.21 -18.32 -11.47
C GLY A 502 8.34 -19.26 -11.02
N VAL A 503 9.17 -18.81 -10.06
CA VAL A 503 10.24 -19.61 -9.45
C VAL A 503 9.67 -20.74 -8.59
N LEU A 504 8.71 -20.44 -7.73
CA LEU A 504 8.19 -21.37 -6.72
C LEU A 504 7.03 -22.24 -7.21
N GLY A 505 6.34 -21.79 -8.24
CA GLY A 505 5.04 -22.33 -8.65
C GLY A 505 3.90 -21.89 -7.72
N ASP A 506 2.68 -21.91 -8.26
CA ASP A 506 1.47 -21.38 -7.61
C ASP A 506 1.24 -21.90 -6.19
N SER A 507 1.35 -23.21 -6.01
CA SER A 507 1.03 -23.87 -4.74
C SER A 507 1.97 -23.46 -3.60
N VAL A 508 3.28 -23.43 -3.86
CA VAL A 508 4.30 -23.07 -2.86
C VAL A 508 4.23 -21.58 -2.57
N PHE A 509 4.14 -20.76 -3.63
CA PHE A 509 4.03 -19.31 -3.48
C PHE A 509 2.82 -18.90 -2.63
N LEU A 510 1.61 -19.38 -2.95
CA LEU A 510 0.40 -19.02 -2.21
C LEU A 510 0.43 -19.54 -0.77
N ARG A 511 1.03 -20.71 -0.53
CA ARG A 511 1.22 -21.22 0.83
C ARG A 511 2.16 -20.31 1.63
N ALA A 512 3.29 -19.88 1.05
CA ALA A 512 4.23 -18.99 1.72
C ALA A 512 3.63 -17.61 1.98
N TYR A 513 2.91 -17.06 1.00
CA TYR A 513 2.26 -15.76 1.11
C TYR A 513 1.20 -15.72 2.20
N ARG A 514 0.34 -16.76 2.27
CA ARG A 514 -0.65 -16.91 3.33
C ARG A 514 -0.01 -17.16 4.70
N GLU A 515 1.06 -17.92 4.74
CA GLU A 515 1.79 -18.21 5.98
C GLU A 515 2.47 -16.96 6.53
N TYR A 516 3.02 -16.09 5.67
CA TYR A 516 3.52 -14.78 6.08
C TYR A 516 2.43 -13.97 6.78
N GLY A 517 1.24 -13.84 6.16
CA GLY A 517 0.12 -13.17 6.79
C GLY A 517 -0.31 -13.80 8.12
N ARG A 518 -0.40 -15.14 8.18
CA ARG A 518 -0.77 -15.85 9.41
C ARG A 518 0.22 -15.61 10.56
N ARG A 519 1.52 -15.54 10.26
CA ARG A 519 2.57 -15.28 11.26
C ARG A 519 2.52 -13.87 11.80
N TRP A 520 2.20 -12.90 10.92
CA TRP A 520 2.35 -11.48 11.19
C TRP A 520 1.04 -10.70 11.28
N THR A 521 -0.12 -11.34 11.21
CA THR A 521 -1.41 -10.69 11.49
C THR A 521 -1.38 -10.02 12.86
N ASN A 522 -1.78 -8.74 12.92
CA ASN A 522 -1.76 -7.85 14.08
C ASN A 522 -0.37 -7.71 14.72
N LYS A 523 0.67 -7.69 13.90
CA LYS A 523 2.07 -7.53 14.31
C LYS A 523 2.81 -6.66 13.31
N HIS A 524 4.06 -6.32 13.65
CA HIS A 524 4.94 -5.46 12.88
C HIS A 524 6.09 -6.24 12.23
N PRO A 525 5.91 -6.82 11.04
CA PRO A 525 6.99 -7.49 10.32
C PRO A 525 7.98 -6.50 9.72
N ARG A 526 9.21 -6.99 9.53
CA ARG A 526 10.24 -6.37 8.68
C ARG A 526 10.38 -7.14 7.36
N PRO A 527 11.05 -6.59 6.33
CA PRO A 527 11.33 -7.31 5.09
C PRO A 527 11.97 -8.68 5.28
N GLU A 528 12.88 -8.81 6.25
CA GLU A 528 13.54 -10.06 6.57
C GLU A 528 12.55 -11.13 7.06
N ASP A 529 11.48 -10.75 7.74
CA ASP A 529 10.44 -11.69 8.17
C ASP A 529 9.66 -12.25 6.98
N PHE A 530 9.44 -11.42 5.96
CA PHE A 530 8.86 -11.85 4.68
C PHE A 530 9.81 -12.81 3.95
N PHE A 531 11.06 -12.43 3.76
CA PHE A 531 12.07 -13.25 3.08
C PHE A 531 12.28 -14.59 3.77
N ASN A 532 12.46 -14.56 5.08
CA ASN A 532 12.65 -15.76 5.89
C ASN A 532 11.43 -16.68 5.87
N THR A 533 10.21 -16.13 5.83
CA THR A 533 8.99 -16.94 5.70
C THR A 533 8.94 -17.67 4.36
N PHE A 534 9.30 -17.01 3.25
CA PHE A 534 9.33 -17.64 1.94
C PHE A 534 10.44 -18.70 1.85
N ASN A 535 11.62 -18.44 2.42
CA ASN A 535 12.70 -19.43 2.50
C ASN A 535 12.25 -20.68 3.30
N ASP A 536 11.68 -20.47 4.48
CA ASP A 536 11.22 -21.53 5.38
C ASP A 536 10.12 -22.40 4.73
N VAL A 537 9.06 -21.77 4.20
CA VAL A 537 7.91 -22.48 3.63
C VAL A 537 8.25 -23.19 2.31
N SER A 538 9.13 -22.63 1.50
CA SER A 538 9.59 -23.24 0.26
C SER A 538 10.64 -24.33 0.49
N GLY A 539 11.37 -24.26 1.61
CA GLY A 539 12.54 -25.10 1.88
C GLY A 539 13.73 -24.78 0.96
N GLN A 540 13.78 -23.56 0.38
CA GLN A 540 14.81 -23.11 -0.55
C GLN A 540 15.54 -21.90 0.00
N ASP A 541 16.84 -21.78 -0.28
CA ASP A 541 17.57 -20.55 -0.10
C ASP A 541 17.30 -19.60 -1.28
N LEU A 542 16.48 -18.56 -1.05
CA LEU A 542 16.13 -17.56 -2.04
C LEU A 542 16.96 -16.27 -1.87
N SER A 543 18.04 -16.28 -1.10
CA SER A 543 18.87 -15.10 -0.83
C SER A 543 19.40 -14.45 -2.13
N TRP A 544 19.68 -15.27 -3.15
CA TRP A 544 20.04 -14.78 -4.49
C TRP A 544 18.92 -13.95 -5.14
N PHE A 545 17.65 -14.35 -4.93
CA PHE A 545 16.48 -13.65 -5.48
C PHE A 545 16.25 -12.33 -4.75
N TRP A 546 16.28 -12.36 -3.41
CA TRP A 546 16.13 -11.15 -2.60
C TRP A 546 17.19 -10.11 -2.94
N LYS A 547 18.45 -10.53 -3.00
CA LYS A 547 19.56 -9.64 -3.36
C LYS A 547 19.40 -9.00 -4.73
N ALA A 548 19.02 -9.77 -5.73
CA ALA A 548 18.90 -9.29 -7.10
C ALA A 548 17.73 -8.32 -7.29
N TRP A 549 16.57 -8.62 -6.71
CA TRP A 549 15.33 -7.92 -7.03
C TRP A 549 14.90 -6.87 -6.01
N PHE A 550 15.27 -7.02 -4.74
CA PHE A 550 14.92 -6.06 -3.69
C PHE A 550 16.01 -5.03 -3.43
N PHE A 551 17.29 -5.43 -3.55
CA PHE A 551 18.43 -4.56 -3.26
C PHE A 551 19.16 -4.07 -4.51
N GLY A 552 18.76 -4.50 -5.69
CA GLY A 552 19.42 -4.17 -6.95
C GLY A 552 18.48 -3.67 -8.03
N THR A 553 19.10 -3.15 -9.09
CA THR A 553 18.45 -2.70 -10.33
C THR A 553 19.04 -3.39 -11.57
N GLY A 554 19.65 -4.56 -11.38
CA GLY A 554 20.20 -5.36 -12.46
C GLY A 554 19.12 -5.90 -13.41
N THR A 555 19.50 -6.20 -14.64
CA THR A 555 18.61 -6.75 -15.68
C THR A 555 18.63 -8.25 -15.73
N LEU A 556 17.54 -8.83 -16.21
CA LEU A 556 17.47 -10.20 -16.70
C LEU A 556 17.47 -10.20 -18.23
N ASP A 557 18.39 -10.93 -18.85
CA ASP A 557 18.44 -11.19 -20.31
C ASP A 557 18.91 -12.63 -20.51
N GLN A 558 17.98 -13.54 -20.76
CA GLN A 558 18.26 -14.95 -21.06
C GLN A 558 18.07 -15.21 -22.54
N ALA A 559 19.01 -15.89 -23.18
CA ALA A 559 18.96 -16.13 -24.62
C ALA A 559 19.12 -17.61 -24.99
N VAL A 560 18.39 -18.07 -25.99
CA VAL A 560 18.69 -19.34 -26.70
C VAL A 560 19.79 -19.05 -27.72
N GLU A 561 21.04 -19.25 -27.32
CA GLU A 561 22.19 -18.92 -28.16
C GLU A 561 22.40 -19.92 -29.30
N GLU A 562 22.21 -21.21 -29.02
CA GLU A 562 22.37 -22.29 -30.03
C GLU A 562 21.29 -23.35 -29.89
N MET A 563 20.81 -23.87 -31.02
CA MET A 563 20.06 -25.09 -31.12
C MET A 563 20.63 -25.90 -32.30
N LYS A 564 21.29 -27.02 -32.03
CA LYS A 564 21.99 -27.84 -33.06
C LYS A 564 21.80 -29.32 -32.82
N VAL A 565 21.51 -30.06 -33.89
CA VAL A 565 21.43 -31.52 -33.83
C VAL A 565 22.84 -32.11 -33.74
N VAL A 566 23.04 -33.00 -32.77
CA VAL A 566 24.31 -33.73 -32.53
C VAL A 566 23.95 -35.20 -32.29
N GLY A 567 24.19 -36.04 -33.29
CA GLY A 567 23.77 -37.45 -33.24
C GLY A 567 22.24 -37.60 -33.14
N ASP A 568 21.75 -38.31 -32.15
CA ASP A 568 20.34 -38.52 -31.84
C ASP A 568 19.74 -37.48 -30.88
N SER A 569 20.52 -36.45 -30.59
CA SER A 569 20.18 -35.41 -29.62
C SER A 569 20.23 -34.00 -30.23
N SER A 570 19.51 -33.06 -29.64
CA SER A 570 19.65 -31.62 -29.88
C SER A 570 20.42 -30.98 -28.71
N ARG A 571 21.53 -30.32 -29.06
CA ARG A 571 22.28 -29.48 -28.14
C ARG A 571 21.66 -28.07 -28.13
N ILE A 572 21.28 -27.61 -26.96
CA ILE A 572 20.68 -26.29 -26.72
C ILE A 572 21.62 -25.56 -25.78
N VAL A 573 22.13 -24.38 -26.22
CA VAL A 573 22.97 -23.51 -25.40
C VAL A 573 22.14 -22.31 -24.98
N ILE A 574 22.05 -22.12 -23.69
CA ILE A 574 21.39 -20.96 -23.05
C ILE A 574 22.47 -20.03 -22.52
N ALA A 575 22.32 -18.74 -22.79
CA ALA A 575 23.17 -17.70 -22.24
C ALA A 575 22.39 -16.85 -21.21
N ASN A 576 23.06 -16.44 -20.13
CA ASN A 576 22.64 -15.38 -19.24
C ASN A 576 23.45 -14.12 -19.60
N LEU A 577 22.82 -13.20 -20.31
CA LEU A 577 23.43 -11.97 -20.81
C LEU A 577 23.25 -10.81 -19.82
N GLY A 578 22.23 -10.90 -18.96
CA GLY A 578 21.94 -9.95 -17.91
C GLY A 578 22.78 -10.14 -16.64
N GLU A 579 22.42 -9.40 -15.62
CA GLU A 579 23.08 -9.38 -14.30
C GLU A 579 22.36 -10.26 -13.29
N ASN A 580 21.01 -10.26 -13.33
CA ASN A 580 20.19 -10.99 -12.38
C ASN A 580 20.16 -12.49 -12.70
N PRO A 581 20.53 -13.34 -11.75
CA PRO A 581 20.40 -14.78 -11.92
C PRO A 581 18.94 -15.20 -11.77
N MET A 582 18.44 -16.02 -12.72
CA MET A 582 17.10 -16.63 -12.64
C MET A 582 17.16 -18.06 -13.18
N PRO A 583 16.32 -18.98 -12.69
CA PRO A 583 16.19 -20.29 -13.35
C PRO A 583 15.69 -20.10 -14.78
N VAL A 584 16.01 -21.03 -15.67
CA VAL A 584 15.49 -20.99 -17.04
C VAL A 584 14.32 -21.95 -17.17
N LEU A 585 13.15 -21.42 -17.45
CA LEU A 585 11.95 -22.21 -17.76
C LEU A 585 11.92 -22.48 -19.27
N LEU A 586 12.23 -23.68 -19.69
CA LEU A 586 12.46 -24.03 -21.08
C LEU A 586 11.32 -24.88 -21.62
N ALA A 587 10.70 -24.48 -22.74
CA ALA A 587 9.79 -25.29 -23.53
C ALA A 587 10.49 -25.77 -24.80
N VAL A 588 10.52 -27.10 -25.02
CA VAL A 588 11.10 -27.74 -26.18
C VAL A 588 9.97 -28.37 -27.00
N THR A 589 9.67 -27.79 -28.16
CA THR A 589 8.64 -28.24 -29.09
C THR A 589 9.24 -29.19 -30.14
N ARG A 590 8.54 -30.29 -30.43
CA ARG A 590 8.96 -31.30 -31.38
C ARG A 590 8.11 -31.30 -32.66
N ALA A 591 8.54 -32.05 -33.67
CA ALA A 591 7.85 -32.14 -34.97
C ALA A 591 6.44 -32.75 -34.89
N ASP A 592 6.16 -33.55 -33.87
CA ASP A 592 4.82 -34.09 -33.56
C ASP A 592 3.96 -33.16 -32.70
N HIS A 593 4.39 -31.89 -32.52
CA HIS A 593 3.79 -30.88 -31.66
C HIS A 593 3.81 -31.18 -30.15
N SER A 594 4.45 -32.23 -29.71
CA SER A 594 4.67 -32.44 -28.28
C SER A 594 5.60 -31.37 -27.72
N VAL A 595 5.33 -30.93 -26.48
CA VAL A 595 6.13 -29.92 -25.75
C VAL A 595 6.70 -30.59 -24.50
N GLN A 596 7.99 -30.50 -24.34
CA GLN A 596 8.70 -30.91 -23.10
C GLN A 596 9.12 -29.67 -22.35
N HIS A 597 8.69 -29.56 -21.10
CA HIS A 597 9.14 -28.49 -20.18
C HIS A 597 10.36 -28.98 -19.39
N LEU A 598 11.37 -28.11 -19.28
CA LEU A 598 12.59 -28.35 -18.52
C LEU A 598 12.88 -27.10 -17.71
N THR A 599 13.53 -27.28 -16.57
CA THR A 599 14.04 -26.16 -15.76
C THR A 599 15.54 -26.32 -15.60
N ILE A 600 16.29 -25.27 -15.96
CA ILE A 600 17.70 -25.15 -15.61
C ILE A 600 17.73 -24.41 -14.26
N PRO A 601 18.28 -25.01 -13.20
CA PRO A 601 18.34 -24.36 -11.90
C PRO A 601 19.18 -23.07 -11.93
N VAL A 602 18.92 -22.17 -11.01
CA VAL A 602 19.64 -20.90 -10.88
C VAL A 602 21.12 -21.09 -10.54
N ASP A 603 21.47 -22.23 -9.91
CA ASP A 603 22.83 -22.56 -9.48
C ASP A 603 23.88 -22.41 -10.58
N ALA A 604 23.51 -22.70 -11.83
CA ALA A 604 24.39 -22.49 -12.98
C ALA A 604 24.95 -21.06 -13.04
N TRP A 605 24.13 -20.08 -12.71
CA TRP A 605 24.49 -18.65 -12.77
C TRP A 605 25.15 -18.16 -11.50
N LEU A 606 24.81 -18.70 -10.34
CA LEU A 606 25.34 -18.27 -9.03
C LEU A 606 26.86 -18.48 -8.92
N HIS A 607 27.42 -19.41 -9.68
CA HIS A 607 28.86 -19.69 -9.74
C HIS A 607 29.57 -18.89 -10.86
N GLY A 608 28.90 -17.91 -11.46
CA GLY A 608 29.48 -17.01 -12.46
C GLY A 608 29.48 -17.58 -13.89
N ALA A 609 28.85 -18.73 -14.16
CA ALA A 609 28.67 -19.21 -15.52
C ALA A 609 27.79 -18.22 -16.31
N LYS A 610 28.18 -17.97 -17.57
CA LYS A 610 27.40 -17.14 -18.49
C LYS A 610 26.67 -18.00 -19.55
N ARG A 611 26.94 -19.29 -19.60
CA ARG A 611 26.32 -20.25 -20.51
C ARG A 611 26.11 -21.58 -19.83
N ASP A 612 25.01 -22.24 -20.19
CA ASP A 612 24.75 -23.62 -19.83
C ASP A 612 24.25 -24.39 -21.06
N THR A 613 24.40 -25.72 -21.07
CA THR A 613 24.06 -26.55 -22.20
C THR A 613 23.14 -27.70 -21.78
N VAL A 614 21.99 -27.78 -22.43
CA VAL A 614 21.03 -28.86 -22.25
C VAL A 614 21.05 -29.77 -23.47
N MET A 615 21.15 -31.07 -23.23
CA MET A 615 21.02 -32.10 -24.28
C MET A 615 19.63 -32.75 -24.18
N VAL A 616 18.86 -32.65 -25.25
CA VAL A 616 17.53 -33.26 -25.32
C VAL A 616 17.48 -34.26 -26.47
N ARG A 617 16.80 -35.41 -26.30
CA ARG A 617 16.63 -36.40 -27.35
C ARG A 617 15.91 -35.77 -28.55
N ASN A 618 16.43 -35.95 -29.76
CA ASN A 618 15.93 -35.37 -31.00
C ASN A 618 14.99 -36.32 -31.79
N VAL A 619 14.27 -37.18 -31.09
CA VAL A 619 13.30 -38.10 -31.69
C VAL A 619 12.02 -38.08 -30.87
N PRO A 620 10.91 -37.51 -31.43
CA PRO A 620 10.82 -36.76 -32.70
C PRO A 620 11.71 -35.51 -32.71
N ALA A 621 12.02 -35.01 -33.91
CA ALA A 621 12.94 -33.88 -34.08
C ALA A 621 12.49 -32.64 -33.32
N VAL A 622 13.43 -31.97 -32.64
CA VAL A 622 13.18 -30.66 -31.98
C VAL A 622 13.05 -29.60 -33.06
N THR A 623 11.94 -28.90 -33.06
CA THR A 623 11.62 -27.83 -34.04
C THR A 623 11.73 -26.42 -33.47
N ARG A 624 11.50 -26.25 -32.15
CA ARG A 624 11.56 -24.95 -31.46
C ARG A 624 11.99 -25.13 -30.01
N VAL A 625 12.71 -24.16 -29.53
CA VAL A 625 13.05 -23.97 -28.10
C VAL A 625 12.64 -22.56 -27.70
N GLU A 626 12.03 -22.41 -26.52
CA GLU A 626 11.55 -21.13 -26.02
C GLU A 626 11.80 -21.03 -24.51
N ILE A 627 12.39 -19.92 -24.08
CA ILE A 627 12.58 -19.57 -22.66
C ILE A 627 11.33 -18.84 -22.19
N ASP A 628 10.88 -19.18 -21.00
CA ASP A 628 9.76 -18.58 -20.27
C ASP A 628 8.52 -18.35 -21.16
N PRO A 629 7.91 -19.40 -21.73
CA PRO A 629 6.79 -19.27 -22.66
C PRO A 629 5.55 -18.63 -22.04
N ASP A 630 5.44 -18.65 -20.70
CA ASP A 630 4.35 -18.07 -19.93
C ASP A 630 4.64 -16.62 -19.51
N GLY A 631 5.86 -16.10 -19.73
CA GLY A 631 6.27 -14.74 -19.45
C GLY A 631 6.21 -14.39 -17.97
N TRP A 632 6.69 -15.26 -17.09
CA TRP A 632 6.80 -15.02 -15.66
C TRP A 632 7.84 -13.96 -15.31
N PHE A 633 8.92 -13.92 -16.06
CA PHE A 633 10.12 -13.15 -15.75
C PHE A 633 10.24 -11.87 -16.61
N PRO A 634 10.76 -10.77 -16.06
CA PRO A 634 10.91 -9.50 -16.77
C PRO A 634 12.21 -9.49 -17.58
N ASP A 635 12.28 -10.30 -18.63
CA ASP A 635 13.41 -10.32 -19.55
C ASP A 635 13.42 -9.06 -20.43
N VAL A 636 14.56 -8.36 -20.48
CA VAL A 636 14.68 -7.09 -21.21
C VAL A 636 14.74 -7.28 -22.73
N ASN A 637 15.04 -8.50 -23.20
CA ASN A 637 15.15 -8.81 -24.62
C ASN A 637 14.42 -10.10 -25.03
N PRO A 638 13.09 -10.13 -24.96
CA PRO A 638 12.34 -11.36 -25.27
C PRO A 638 12.50 -11.87 -26.71
N MET A 639 13.15 -11.09 -27.60
CA MET A 639 13.39 -11.47 -28.98
C MET A 639 14.48 -12.57 -29.13
N ASN A 640 15.37 -12.70 -28.16
CA ASN A 640 16.42 -13.73 -28.13
C ASN A 640 16.01 -14.99 -27.35
N ASN A 641 14.82 -15.00 -26.73
CA ASN A 641 14.32 -16.09 -25.88
C ASN A 641 13.88 -17.33 -26.66
N SER A 642 13.91 -17.32 -27.98
CA SER A 642 13.49 -18.47 -28.75
C SER A 642 14.32 -18.72 -30.01
N LYS A 643 14.42 -20.02 -30.41
CA LYS A 643 15.10 -20.43 -31.63
C LYS A 643 14.39 -21.62 -32.28
N GLY A 644 14.34 -21.65 -33.63
CA GLY A 644 13.71 -22.72 -34.41
C GLY A 644 12.58 -22.23 -35.31
N SER A 645 11.77 -23.19 -35.82
CA SER A 645 10.65 -22.89 -36.74
C SER A 645 9.42 -22.37 -35.99
N GLY A 646 8.74 -21.42 -36.60
CA GLY A 646 7.52 -20.75 -36.07
C GLY A 646 7.76 -19.29 -35.74
N THR A 647 6.70 -18.49 -35.79
CA THR A 647 6.75 -17.09 -35.39
C THR A 647 6.93 -17.00 -33.88
N PRO A 648 7.84 -16.17 -33.36
CA PRO A 648 7.86 -15.86 -31.94
C PRO A 648 6.46 -15.38 -31.53
N LYS A 649 5.94 -15.85 -30.39
CA LYS A 649 4.77 -15.20 -29.80
C LYS A 649 5.22 -13.80 -29.42
N LEU A 650 4.98 -12.83 -30.31
CA LEU A 650 5.10 -11.44 -29.94
C LEU A 650 4.18 -11.19 -28.74
N PRO A 651 4.62 -10.41 -27.72
CA PRO A 651 3.74 -10.00 -26.65
C PRO A 651 2.45 -9.46 -27.27
N GLU A 652 1.28 -9.93 -26.81
CA GLU A 652 -0.02 -9.46 -27.30
C GLU A 652 -0.02 -7.94 -27.33
N ARG A 653 -0.58 -7.38 -28.45
CA ARG A 653 -0.72 -5.92 -28.60
C ARG A 653 -1.29 -5.36 -27.31
N ILE A 654 -0.66 -4.31 -26.81
CA ILE A 654 -1.02 -3.58 -25.59
C ILE A 654 -2.52 -3.25 -25.65
N GLN A 655 -3.35 -4.01 -24.95
CA GLN A 655 -4.65 -3.51 -24.55
C GLN A 655 -4.35 -2.39 -23.53
N ARG A 656 -4.77 -1.17 -23.82
CA ARG A 656 -4.62 -0.06 -22.88
C ARG A 656 -5.32 -0.46 -21.58
N ARG A 657 -4.66 -0.20 -20.46
CA ARG A 657 -5.24 -0.37 -19.13
C ARG A 657 -6.60 0.32 -19.10
N PRO A 658 -7.71 -0.35 -18.73
CA PRO A 658 -9.01 0.30 -18.72
C PRO A 658 -8.99 1.44 -17.70
N GLY A 659 -8.96 2.67 -18.21
CA GLY A 659 -9.42 3.82 -17.46
C GLY A 659 -8.46 4.49 -16.49
N ARG A 660 -7.17 4.17 -16.44
CA ARG A 660 -6.27 4.98 -15.60
C ARG A 660 -5.93 6.29 -16.35
N PRO A 661 -6.24 7.48 -15.79
CA PRO A 661 -5.82 8.75 -16.37
C PRO A 661 -4.28 8.81 -16.40
N PRO A 662 -3.67 9.60 -17.28
CA PRO A 662 -2.27 9.93 -17.14
C PRO A 662 -2.09 10.49 -15.73
N ARG A 663 -1.18 9.90 -14.97
CA ARG A 663 -0.83 10.40 -13.63
C ARG A 663 -0.34 11.83 -13.76
N PRO A 664 -0.67 12.74 -12.83
CA PRO A 664 -0.30 14.15 -12.87
C PRO A 664 1.20 14.36 -12.92
#